data_aef2cdf1b6dda8921ed321268eed787b
#
_entry.id   aef2cdf1b6dda8921ed321268eed787b
#
_cell.length_a   1.000
_cell.length_b   1.000
_cell.length_c   1.000
_cell.angle_alpha   90.00
_cell.angle_beta   90.00
_cell.angle_gamma   90.00
#
_symmetry.space_group_name_H-M   'P 1'
#
loop_
_entity.id
_entity.type
_entity.pdbx_description
1 polymer ?
#
loop_
_entity_poly.entity_id
_entity_poly.type
_entity_poly.pdbx_seq_one_letter_code
_entity_poly.pdbx_strand_id
1 'polypeptide(L)'
;MREGFFFMIQQIVKRDGRMAPFEIDKITNAIFGAAQASGGQDHDMAQELAEQVEKTLEETAGTETPTVEQVQDTVEKVLIESGHARTAKKYSLYRNERTRVREMNTRLMKVYEDLTFKSSLENDVKRENANIDGDTAMGTMLKYGSEGAKQFYEMFILDPAHAKAHREGDIHIHDLDFLTLTTTCCQIDLLKLFRDGFSTGHGFLREPNDIRSYSALACIAIQSNQNDQHGGQSVPNFDYSMAPGVRKTFRKLFRDNLAKALEVFGEDDNNEVDARALTERVEQETGKWACLAGGNGYDEAMAKVLSETLDEKTVAKCMKFARKYADKETRKTTYQAMEALVHNLNTMHSRAGAQIPFSSLNYGTDTSPEGRLVMEQLLLATEAGLGNGETPIFPIHIFKVKEGVNYNEGDPNYDLFKLACRVSAKRMFPNFSFLDAPFNLQYYKPGHPETEVGYMGCRTRVMSNVCDPTREITYGRGNLSFTSVNLPRIAIRSHGDLDWFFEDLDRKIDLVIDQLLDRFRIQCGKRVRNYPFLMGEGVWLDSEKLGPDDEVGEVLKHGTLTLGFIGLAECLKALIGVHHGESDEAQNLGLEIVGHMRQRMDEATEKYHLNFSLIATPAEGLSGRFVKIDREKYGMIPGVTDRDYYTNSFHVPVYYPISAFEKIAREAPYHELTNGGHISYIELDGDPTQNLEAFEAVVRAMKEAGIGYGAINHPIDRDPVCGYTGIIGEVCPRCGRREGEGVPLSKLQKLGLYKNYNSTTIGYHGDPAEEADRQPNTLKIVKK
;
A
#
# COMPACT_ATOMS: atom_id res chain seq x y z
N MET A 1 9.81 -22.61 76.47
CA MET A 1 10.83 -22.98 75.47
C MET A 1 10.08 -23.69 74.35
N ARG A 2 9.83 -23.01 73.26
CA ARG A 2 9.39 -23.63 72.01
C ARG A 2 10.64 -23.66 71.11
N GLU A 3 11.21 -24.83 70.95
CA GLU A 3 12.26 -25.05 69.93
C GLU A 3 11.63 -24.86 68.56
N GLY A 4 12.02 -23.78 67.88
CA GLY A 4 11.64 -23.55 66.47
C GLY A 4 12.48 -24.48 65.62
N PHE A 5 11.89 -25.45 64.99
CA PHE A 5 12.50 -26.13 63.87
C PHE A 5 12.63 -25.14 62.71
N PHE A 6 13.84 -24.67 62.45
CA PHE A 6 14.16 -23.95 61.21
C PHE A 6 14.20 -24.97 60.08
N PHE A 7 13.24 -24.87 59.17
CA PHE A 7 13.27 -25.62 57.92
C PHE A 7 14.19 -24.90 56.96
N MET A 8 15.36 -25.44 56.66
CA MET A 8 16.20 -24.94 55.56
C MET A 8 15.55 -25.21 54.22
N ILE A 9 15.33 -24.17 53.40
CA ILE A 9 14.80 -24.30 52.06
C ILE A 9 15.86 -24.93 51.14
N GLN A 10 15.66 -26.18 50.76
CA GLN A 10 16.60 -26.91 49.89
C GLN A 10 16.25 -26.83 48.39
N GLN A 11 14.97 -26.57 48.07
CA GLN A 11 14.44 -26.58 46.70
C GLN A 11 13.47 -25.44 46.49
N ILE A 12 13.30 -25.07 45.21
CA ILE A 12 12.28 -24.11 44.73
C ILE A 12 11.49 -24.74 43.57
N VAL A 13 10.27 -24.36 43.43
CA VAL A 13 9.45 -24.69 42.27
C VAL A 13 9.68 -23.64 41.19
N LYS A 14 10.19 -24.07 40.04
CA LYS A 14 10.32 -23.22 38.85
C LYS A 14 8.96 -22.98 38.22
N ARG A 15 8.86 -21.93 37.35
CA ARG A 15 7.61 -21.54 36.66
C ARG A 15 7.02 -22.67 35.79
N ASP A 16 7.83 -23.58 35.30
CA ASP A 16 7.42 -24.76 34.52
C ASP A 16 7.05 -25.96 35.40
N GLY A 17 6.94 -25.77 36.72
CA GLY A 17 6.59 -26.81 37.69
C GLY A 17 7.75 -27.70 38.11
N ARG A 18 8.94 -27.60 37.52
CA ARG A 18 10.10 -28.41 37.90
C ARG A 18 10.71 -27.95 39.22
N MET A 19 11.16 -28.90 40.02
CA MET A 19 11.95 -28.64 41.25
C MET A 19 13.41 -28.33 40.87
N ALA A 20 14.00 -27.37 41.55
CA ALA A 20 15.43 -27.03 41.42
C ALA A 20 16.03 -26.69 42.77
N PRO A 21 17.36 -26.89 42.96
CA PRO A 21 18.04 -26.49 44.19
C PRO A 21 17.85 -24.99 44.48
N PHE A 22 17.68 -24.66 45.75
CA PHE A 22 17.72 -23.28 46.20
C PHE A 22 19.18 -22.83 46.27
N GLU A 23 19.53 -21.74 45.60
CA GLU A 23 20.89 -21.22 45.50
C GLU A 23 20.89 -19.74 45.89
N ILE A 24 21.32 -19.43 47.10
CA ILE A 24 21.35 -18.07 47.65
C ILE A 24 22.23 -17.12 46.82
N ASP A 25 23.30 -17.65 46.20
CA ASP A 25 24.20 -16.87 45.35
C ASP A 25 23.49 -16.23 44.15
N LYS A 26 22.45 -16.89 43.66
CA LYS A 26 21.63 -16.32 42.58
C LYS A 26 20.83 -15.12 43.03
N ILE A 27 20.38 -15.11 44.29
CA ILE A 27 19.66 -13.97 44.89
C ILE A 27 20.67 -12.85 45.15
N THR A 28 21.83 -13.17 45.73
CA THR A 28 22.92 -12.20 45.97
C THR A 28 23.32 -11.49 44.66
N ASN A 29 23.60 -12.25 43.61
CA ASN A 29 23.99 -11.70 42.33
C ASN A 29 22.88 -10.84 41.66
N ALA A 30 21.61 -11.20 41.83
CA ALA A 30 20.49 -10.42 41.33
C ALA A 30 20.31 -9.09 42.08
N ILE A 31 20.46 -9.11 43.41
CA ILE A 31 20.45 -7.90 44.25
C ILE A 31 21.63 -7.00 43.91
N PHE A 32 22.85 -7.59 43.82
CA PHE A 32 24.05 -6.84 43.49
C PHE A 32 23.99 -6.18 42.11
N GLY A 33 23.48 -6.89 41.07
CA GLY A 33 23.27 -6.33 39.77
C GLY A 33 22.30 -5.14 39.78
N ALA A 34 21.22 -5.23 40.56
CA ALA A 34 20.28 -4.12 40.74
C ALA A 34 20.88 -2.95 41.52
N ALA A 35 21.75 -3.25 42.51
CA ALA A 35 22.50 -2.24 43.26
C ALA A 35 23.51 -1.51 42.38
N GLN A 36 24.28 -2.23 41.54
CA GLN A 36 25.19 -1.62 40.56
C GLN A 36 24.46 -0.69 39.59
N ALA A 37 23.28 -1.09 39.08
CA ALA A 37 22.43 -0.27 38.23
C ALA A 37 21.87 0.99 38.94
N SER A 38 21.98 1.04 40.27
CA SER A 38 21.61 2.18 41.12
C SER A 38 22.80 3.00 41.63
N GLY A 39 24.03 2.61 41.22
CA GLY A 39 25.28 3.25 41.65
C GLY A 39 25.93 2.63 42.91
N GLY A 40 25.40 1.50 43.41
CA GLY A 40 25.98 0.77 44.54
C GLY A 40 27.12 -0.17 44.09
N GLN A 41 28.08 -0.44 45.00
CA GLN A 41 29.22 -1.34 44.73
C GLN A 41 29.49 -2.35 45.87
N ASP A 42 28.61 -2.41 46.86
CA ASP A 42 28.78 -3.23 48.04
C ASP A 42 28.16 -4.62 47.83
N HIS A 43 29.03 -5.61 47.61
CA HIS A 43 28.63 -7.00 47.41
C HIS A 43 28.29 -7.68 48.75
N ASP A 44 28.96 -7.31 49.85
CA ASP A 44 28.73 -7.91 51.16
C ASP A 44 27.33 -7.53 51.67
N MET A 45 26.91 -6.29 51.46
CA MET A 45 25.55 -5.85 51.73
C MET A 45 24.51 -6.62 50.90
N ALA A 46 24.80 -6.93 49.62
CA ALA A 46 23.90 -7.73 48.77
C ALA A 46 23.76 -9.17 49.30
N GLN A 47 24.84 -9.72 49.87
CA GLN A 47 24.83 -11.03 50.51
C GLN A 47 24.00 -11.01 51.80
N GLU A 48 24.20 -10.02 52.68
CA GLU A 48 23.42 -9.87 53.90
C GLU A 48 21.90 -9.75 53.60
N LEU A 49 21.53 -9.00 52.55
CA LEU A 49 20.17 -8.88 52.11
C LEU A 49 19.59 -10.20 51.54
N ALA A 50 20.43 -11.00 50.84
CA ALA A 50 20.03 -12.32 50.36
C ALA A 50 19.81 -13.32 51.51
N GLU A 51 20.63 -13.29 52.57
CA GLU A 51 20.43 -14.07 53.77
C GLU A 51 19.11 -13.67 54.50
N GLN A 52 18.81 -12.38 54.49
CA GLN A 52 17.56 -11.88 55.06
C GLN A 52 16.33 -12.32 54.21
N VAL A 53 16.47 -12.42 52.89
CA VAL A 53 15.42 -12.99 51.99
C VAL A 53 15.21 -14.47 52.29
N GLU A 54 16.28 -15.27 52.46
CA GLU A 54 16.19 -16.67 52.82
C GLU A 54 15.43 -16.85 54.15
N LYS A 55 15.84 -16.13 55.18
CA LYS A 55 15.17 -16.15 56.50
C LYS A 55 13.68 -15.78 56.41
N THR A 56 13.35 -14.74 55.62
CA THR A 56 11.95 -14.30 55.46
C THR A 56 11.10 -15.35 54.70
N LEU A 57 11.74 -16.04 53.74
CA LEU A 57 11.10 -17.15 53.04
C LEU A 57 10.85 -18.35 53.95
N GLU A 58 11.81 -18.70 54.81
CA GLU A 58 11.65 -19.76 55.82
C GLU A 58 10.50 -19.47 56.81
N GLU A 59 10.38 -18.21 57.23
CA GLU A 59 9.31 -17.76 58.12
C GLU A 59 7.92 -17.76 57.45
N THR A 60 7.87 -17.51 56.16
CA THR A 60 6.60 -17.34 55.41
C THR A 60 6.12 -18.58 54.68
N ALA A 61 7.03 -19.43 54.15
CA ALA A 61 6.67 -20.62 53.37
C ALA A 61 6.27 -21.83 54.25
N GLY A 62 6.57 -21.84 55.51
CA GLY A 62 6.28 -22.96 56.43
C GLY A 62 6.83 -24.27 55.92
N THR A 63 5.98 -25.25 55.59
CA THR A 63 6.40 -26.56 55.08
C THR A 63 6.30 -26.67 53.55
N GLU A 64 5.84 -25.61 52.85
CA GLU A 64 5.70 -25.61 51.40
C GLU A 64 6.98 -25.18 50.70
N THR A 65 7.32 -25.82 49.58
CA THR A 65 8.48 -25.42 48.77
C THR A 65 8.16 -24.12 48.04
N PRO A 66 8.92 -23.02 48.26
CA PRO A 66 8.56 -21.74 47.62
C PRO A 66 8.74 -21.74 46.11
N THR A 67 7.90 -21.01 45.46
CA THR A 67 7.99 -20.76 44.00
C THR A 67 9.02 -19.65 43.71
N VAL A 68 9.55 -19.63 42.47
CA VAL A 68 10.46 -18.54 42.02
C VAL A 68 9.79 -17.17 42.18
N GLU A 69 8.48 -17.07 41.99
CA GLU A 69 7.72 -15.81 42.16
C GLU A 69 7.73 -15.36 43.61
N GLN A 70 7.48 -16.26 44.57
CA GLN A 70 7.53 -15.96 45.97
C GLN A 70 8.93 -15.51 46.42
N VAL A 71 9.98 -16.15 45.88
CA VAL A 71 11.37 -15.69 46.12
C VAL A 71 11.57 -14.27 45.63
N GLN A 72 11.14 -13.96 44.40
CA GLN A 72 11.30 -12.63 43.83
C GLN A 72 10.48 -11.55 44.56
N ASP A 73 9.26 -11.86 44.98
CA ASP A 73 8.42 -10.96 45.79
C ASP A 73 9.06 -10.68 47.14
N THR A 74 9.66 -11.70 47.76
CA THR A 74 10.38 -11.54 49.03
C THR A 74 11.64 -10.69 48.87
N VAL A 75 12.39 -10.83 47.76
CA VAL A 75 13.53 -9.95 47.45
C VAL A 75 13.08 -8.47 47.34
N GLU A 76 12.02 -8.19 46.64
CA GLU A 76 11.50 -6.83 46.54
C GLU A 76 11.07 -6.28 47.90
N LYS A 77 10.38 -7.09 48.70
CA LYS A 77 9.94 -6.73 50.04
C LYS A 77 11.10 -6.41 50.95
N VAL A 78 12.11 -7.29 51.03
CA VAL A 78 13.32 -7.10 51.85
C VAL A 78 14.09 -5.85 51.46
N LEU A 79 14.26 -5.61 50.14
CA LEU A 79 14.93 -4.40 49.64
C LEU A 79 14.20 -3.11 50.04
N ILE A 80 12.88 -3.11 50.05
CA ILE A 80 12.06 -1.96 50.45
C ILE A 80 12.14 -1.75 51.95
N GLU A 81 11.96 -2.80 52.73
CA GLU A 81 11.93 -2.76 54.22
C GLU A 81 13.31 -2.39 54.79
N SER A 82 14.41 -2.82 54.12
CA SER A 82 15.79 -2.46 54.48
C SER A 82 16.22 -1.06 53.99
N GLY A 83 15.31 -0.27 53.44
CA GLY A 83 15.58 1.11 53.00
C GLY A 83 16.26 1.26 51.65
N HIS A 84 16.45 0.17 50.88
CA HIS A 84 17.05 0.16 49.53
C HIS A 84 16.05 0.38 48.40
N ALA A 85 15.18 1.36 48.54
CA ALA A 85 14.05 1.60 47.59
C ALA A 85 14.49 1.84 46.14
N ARG A 86 15.66 2.46 45.90
CA ARG A 86 16.21 2.65 44.55
C ARG A 86 16.63 1.31 43.91
N THR A 87 17.27 0.45 44.68
CA THR A 87 17.68 -0.90 44.26
C THR A 87 16.45 -1.77 44.02
N ALA A 88 15.46 -1.71 44.92
CA ALA A 88 14.18 -2.40 44.74
C ALA A 88 13.47 -2.02 43.42
N LYS A 89 13.43 -0.72 43.11
CA LYS A 89 12.86 -0.22 41.85
C LYS A 89 13.62 -0.76 40.64
N LYS A 90 14.94 -0.80 40.65
CA LYS A 90 15.74 -1.37 39.56
C LYS A 90 15.55 -2.87 39.42
N TYR A 91 15.50 -3.59 40.56
CA TYR A 91 15.22 -5.02 40.59
C TYR A 91 13.82 -5.35 39.98
N SER A 92 12.79 -4.64 40.39
CA SER A 92 11.43 -4.81 39.91
C SER A 92 11.33 -4.51 38.39
N LEU A 93 11.98 -3.44 37.92
CA LEU A 93 12.03 -3.13 36.47
C LEU A 93 12.75 -4.24 35.69
N TYR A 94 13.89 -4.72 36.18
CA TYR A 94 14.64 -5.82 35.54
C TYR A 94 13.81 -7.13 35.52
N ARG A 95 13.14 -7.45 36.63
CA ARG A 95 12.23 -8.60 36.73
C ARG A 95 11.10 -8.51 35.69
N ASN A 96 10.44 -7.35 35.59
CA ASN A 96 9.37 -7.11 34.64
C ASN A 96 9.84 -7.22 33.18
N GLU A 97 11.01 -6.67 32.89
CA GLU A 97 11.61 -6.76 31.56
C GLU A 97 11.97 -8.21 31.19
N ARG A 98 12.56 -8.98 32.10
CA ARG A 98 12.85 -10.41 31.90
C ARG A 98 11.60 -11.26 31.75
N THR A 99 10.53 -10.93 32.43
CA THR A 99 9.24 -11.61 32.29
C THR A 99 8.63 -11.27 30.92
N ARG A 100 8.65 -10.00 30.54
CA ARG A 100 8.19 -9.53 29.21
C ARG A 100 8.93 -10.22 28.07
N VAL A 101 10.27 -10.28 28.14
CA VAL A 101 11.09 -10.95 27.11
C VAL A 101 10.75 -12.45 26.99
N ARG A 102 10.48 -13.12 28.09
CA ARG A 102 10.08 -14.54 28.08
C ARG A 102 8.70 -14.77 27.49
N GLU A 103 7.74 -13.95 27.85
CA GLU A 103 6.38 -14.01 27.31
C GLU A 103 6.38 -13.77 25.80
N MET A 104 7.19 -12.83 25.32
CA MET A 104 7.33 -12.53 23.91
C MET A 104 8.04 -13.65 23.15
N ASN A 105 9.07 -14.26 23.69
CA ASN A 105 9.72 -15.45 23.11
C ASN A 105 8.75 -16.63 23.00
N THR A 106 7.89 -16.84 23.99
CA THR A 106 6.86 -17.88 23.95
C THR A 106 5.82 -17.55 22.88
N ARG A 107 5.45 -16.30 22.75
CA ARG A 107 4.52 -15.82 21.71
C ARG A 107 5.10 -16.00 20.30
N LEU A 108 6.39 -15.66 20.10
CA LEU A 108 7.06 -15.85 18.81
C LEU A 108 7.10 -17.34 18.40
N MET A 109 7.44 -18.21 19.32
CA MET A 109 7.46 -19.66 19.03
C MET A 109 6.08 -20.17 18.63
N LYS A 110 5.01 -19.72 19.29
CA LYS A 110 3.64 -20.09 18.93
C LYS A 110 3.25 -19.55 17.55
N VAL A 111 3.64 -18.32 17.21
CA VAL A 111 3.42 -17.75 15.87
C VAL A 111 4.18 -18.55 14.81
N TYR A 112 5.42 -18.96 15.09
CA TYR A 112 6.21 -19.79 14.17
C TYR A 112 5.60 -21.19 14.00
N GLU A 113 5.07 -21.78 15.07
CA GLU A 113 4.33 -23.04 15.02
C GLU A 113 3.09 -22.91 14.12
N ASP A 114 2.29 -21.86 14.33
CA ASP A 114 1.11 -21.57 13.53
C ASP A 114 1.48 -21.34 12.05
N LEU A 115 2.53 -20.56 11.77
CA LEU A 115 3.04 -20.35 10.40
C LEU A 115 3.53 -21.64 9.74
N THR A 116 4.04 -22.58 10.53
CA THR A 116 4.58 -23.85 10.02
C THR A 116 3.47 -24.85 9.67
N PHE A 117 2.45 -24.94 10.52
CA PHE A 117 1.50 -26.05 10.48
C PHE A 117 0.07 -25.70 10.07
N LYS A 118 -0.32 -24.40 10.13
CA LYS A 118 -1.66 -23.96 9.70
C LYS A 118 -1.63 -23.43 8.27
N SER A 119 -2.72 -23.63 7.52
CA SER A 119 -2.91 -23.04 6.19
C SER A 119 -3.23 -21.55 6.26
N SER A 120 -3.13 -20.82 5.13
CA SER A 120 -3.53 -19.41 5.04
C SER A 120 -5.04 -19.21 5.30
N LEU A 121 -5.86 -20.23 5.13
CA LEU A 121 -7.29 -20.17 5.46
C LEU A 121 -7.56 -20.17 6.97
N GLU A 122 -6.62 -20.68 7.77
CA GLU A 122 -6.75 -20.84 9.22
C GLU A 122 -5.88 -19.83 10.01
N ASN A 123 -5.01 -19.09 9.34
CA ASN A 123 -4.02 -18.21 9.98
C ASN A 123 -4.08 -16.79 9.42
N ASP A 124 -4.56 -15.85 10.22
CA ASP A 124 -4.69 -14.43 9.85
C ASP A 124 -3.34 -13.80 9.48
N VAL A 125 -2.24 -14.18 10.15
CA VAL A 125 -0.90 -13.67 9.86
C VAL A 125 -0.44 -14.02 8.44
N LYS A 126 -0.84 -15.18 7.90
CA LYS A 126 -0.56 -15.57 6.52
C LYS A 126 -1.34 -14.76 5.48
N ARG A 127 -2.45 -14.13 5.88
CA ARG A 127 -3.37 -13.38 5.00
C ARG A 127 -3.19 -11.86 5.05
N GLU A 128 -2.31 -11.35 5.89
CA GLU A 128 -2.13 -9.90 6.08
C GLU A 128 -1.78 -9.12 4.80
N ASN A 129 -1.24 -9.80 3.77
CA ASN A 129 -0.75 -9.12 2.58
C ASN A 129 -1.20 -9.86 1.31
N ALA A 130 -2.00 -9.19 0.46
CA ALA A 130 -2.62 -9.78 -0.74
C ALA A 130 -1.61 -10.18 -1.84
N ASN A 131 -0.41 -9.62 -1.85
CA ASN A 131 0.62 -9.89 -2.86
C ASN A 131 1.67 -10.92 -2.41
N ILE A 132 1.48 -11.54 -1.23
CA ILE A 132 2.33 -12.61 -0.70
C ILE A 132 1.48 -13.85 -0.48
N ASP A 133 1.90 -14.97 -1.06
CA ASP A 133 1.31 -16.28 -0.73
C ASP A 133 2.06 -16.91 0.44
N GLY A 134 1.47 -16.81 1.63
CA GLY A 134 2.03 -17.32 2.89
C GLY A 134 2.14 -18.84 2.98
N ASP A 135 1.50 -19.61 2.08
CA ASP A 135 1.58 -21.06 2.05
C ASP A 135 2.75 -21.59 1.20
N THR A 136 3.40 -20.71 0.42
CA THR A 136 4.63 -21.07 -0.31
C THR A 136 5.83 -21.10 0.63
N ALA A 137 6.86 -21.89 0.27
CA ALA A 137 8.09 -22.00 1.06
C ALA A 137 8.75 -20.61 1.31
N MET A 138 8.87 -19.79 0.26
CA MET A 138 9.48 -18.45 0.38
C MET A 138 8.55 -17.46 1.08
N GLY A 139 7.24 -17.57 0.90
CA GLY A 139 6.26 -16.77 1.63
C GLY A 139 6.29 -17.07 3.13
N THR A 140 6.39 -18.34 3.52
CA THR A 140 6.56 -18.74 4.93
C THR A 140 7.89 -18.20 5.51
N MET A 141 9.00 -18.30 4.76
CA MET A 141 10.29 -17.73 5.19
C MET A 141 10.25 -16.22 5.37
N LEU A 142 9.59 -15.51 4.46
CA LEU A 142 9.39 -14.07 4.59
C LEU A 142 8.58 -13.73 5.85
N LYS A 143 7.53 -14.50 6.14
CA LYS A 143 6.71 -14.34 7.35
C LYS A 143 7.48 -14.64 8.64
N TYR A 144 8.36 -15.62 8.67
CA TYR A 144 9.25 -15.83 9.82
C TYR A 144 10.14 -14.61 10.08
N GLY A 145 10.75 -14.05 9.03
CA GLY A 145 11.55 -12.84 9.13
C GLY A 145 10.75 -11.64 9.63
N SER A 146 9.56 -11.42 9.06
CA SER A 146 8.64 -10.37 9.43
C SER A 146 8.26 -10.43 10.91
N GLU A 147 7.77 -11.58 11.40
CA GLU A 147 7.35 -11.72 12.80
C GLU A 147 8.51 -11.61 13.80
N GLY A 148 9.69 -12.11 13.41
CA GLY A 148 10.92 -11.92 14.20
C GLY A 148 11.32 -10.46 14.31
N ALA A 149 11.28 -9.73 13.18
CA ALA A 149 11.60 -8.30 13.12
C ALA A 149 10.61 -7.46 13.95
N LYS A 150 9.30 -7.68 13.81
CA LYS A 150 8.27 -6.99 14.61
C LYS A 150 8.56 -7.09 16.10
N GLN A 151 8.84 -8.30 16.60
CA GLN A 151 9.12 -8.50 18.02
C GLN A 151 10.44 -7.87 18.45
N PHE A 152 11.49 -7.95 17.63
CA PHE A 152 12.76 -7.29 17.93
C PHE A 152 12.58 -5.77 18.05
N TYR A 153 11.88 -5.15 17.11
CA TYR A 153 11.65 -3.71 17.12
C TYR A 153 10.78 -3.29 18.30
N GLU A 154 9.73 -4.04 18.63
CA GLU A 154 8.87 -3.77 19.78
C GLU A 154 9.63 -3.84 21.11
N MET A 155 10.59 -4.77 21.22
CA MET A 155 11.34 -4.97 22.47
C MET A 155 12.53 -4.02 22.65
N PHE A 156 13.22 -3.66 21.57
CA PHE A 156 14.56 -3.05 21.69
C PHE A 156 14.72 -1.71 20.97
N ILE A 157 13.85 -1.38 20.01
CA ILE A 157 14.01 -0.20 19.16
C ILE A 157 12.98 0.88 19.46
N LEU A 158 11.70 0.50 19.56
CA LEU A 158 10.63 1.45 19.87
C LEU A 158 10.77 2.02 21.28
N ASP A 159 10.41 3.30 21.42
CA ASP A 159 10.19 3.85 22.75
C ASP A 159 9.16 2.99 23.52
N PRO A 160 9.37 2.75 24.82
CA PRO A 160 8.44 1.94 25.63
C PRO A 160 6.97 2.41 25.58
N ALA A 161 6.71 3.72 25.45
CA ALA A 161 5.37 4.25 25.35
C ALA A 161 4.74 3.90 24.00
N HIS A 162 5.50 4.01 22.89
CA HIS A 162 5.07 3.63 21.54
C HIS A 162 4.79 2.12 21.45
N ALA A 163 5.73 1.30 21.96
CA ALA A 163 5.58 -0.16 21.99
C ALA A 163 4.36 -0.58 22.81
N LYS A 164 4.11 0.06 23.96
CA LYS A 164 2.94 -0.20 24.81
C LYS A 164 1.65 0.15 24.09
N ALA A 165 1.55 1.36 23.53
CA ALA A 165 0.35 1.83 22.84
C ALA A 165 0.03 0.97 21.59
N HIS A 166 1.06 0.54 20.85
CA HIS A 166 0.90 -0.39 19.73
C HIS A 166 0.38 -1.75 20.20
N ARG A 167 1.01 -2.35 21.21
CA ARG A 167 0.65 -3.66 21.74
C ARG A 167 -0.76 -3.67 22.34
N GLU A 168 -1.11 -2.63 23.10
CA GLU A 168 -2.42 -2.50 23.74
C GLU A 168 -3.53 -2.11 22.75
N GLY A 169 -3.20 -1.71 21.52
CA GLY A 169 -4.15 -1.38 20.46
C GLY A 169 -4.72 0.04 20.56
N ASP A 170 -4.06 0.97 21.23
CA ASP A 170 -4.38 2.40 21.18
C ASP A 170 -4.01 3.00 19.84
N ILE A 171 -2.86 2.53 19.29
CA ILE A 171 -2.36 2.88 17.97
C ILE A 171 -1.93 1.61 17.22
N HIS A 172 -1.70 1.75 15.92
CA HIS A 172 -1.05 0.72 15.12
C HIS A 172 0.05 1.35 14.26
N ILE A 173 1.30 0.93 14.52
CA ILE A 173 2.44 1.27 13.69
C ILE A 173 2.43 0.32 12.51
N HIS A 174 2.17 0.85 11.30
CA HIS A 174 2.13 0.05 10.09
C HIS A 174 3.52 -0.40 9.65
N ASP A 175 3.58 -1.58 9.02
CA ASP A 175 4.80 -2.17 8.49
C ASP A 175 5.93 -2.16 9.52
N LEU A 176 5.60 -2.61 10.75
CA LEU A 176 6.52 -2.64 11.88
C LEU A 176 7.75 -3.51 11.60
N ASP A 177 7.61 -4.55 10.79
CA ASP A 177 8.71 -5.42 10.33
C ASP A 177 9.74 -4.68 9.47
N PHE A 178 9.35 -3.56 8.85
CA PHE A 178 10.23 -2.69 8.07
C PHE A 178 10.62 -1.39 8.79
N LEU A 179 10.36 -1.28 10.10
CA LEU A 179 10.53 -0.04 10.88
C LEU A 179 11.84 0.69 10.59
N THR A 180 12.96 -0.04 10.58
CA THR A 180 14.31 0.52 10.41
C THR A 180 14.88 0.31 9.01
N LEU A 181 14.19 -0.42 8.11
CA LEU A 181 14.76 -0.92 6.88
C LEU A 181 14.43 -0.05 5.68
N THR A 182 13.15 0.25 5.46
CA THR A 182 12.66 0.84 4.20
C THR A 182 11.64 1.95 4.47
N THR A 183 11.36 2.75 3.43
CA THR A 183 10.21 3.67 3.37
C THR A 183 9.00 2.96 2.76
N THR A 184 7.82 3.59 2.80
CA THR A 184 6.58 2.93 2.38
C THR A 184 6.46 2.83 0.86
N CYS A 185 6.35 3.96 0.14
CA CYS A 185 6.01 3.98 -1.29
C CYS A 185 6.64 5.16 -2.02
N CYS A 186 6.64 5.10 -3.37
CA CYS A 186 7.16 6.16 -4.22
C CYS A 186 6.41 6.24 -5.55
N GLN A 187 6.36 7.46 -6.11
CA GLN A 187 5.95 7.75 -7.49
C GLN A 187 7.18 7.81 -8.38
N ILE A 188 7.33 6.82 -9.24
CA ILE A 188 8.52 6.63 -10.10
C ILE A 188 8.38 7.49 -11.37
N ASP A 189 9.29 8.42 -11.60
CA ASP A 189 9.42 9.14 -12.87
C ASP A 189 10.17 8.28 -13.89
N LEU A 190 9.42 7.51 -14.68
CA LEU A 190 10.00 6.64 -15.70
C LEU A 190 10.67 7.43 -16.84
N LEU A 191 10.20 8.64 -17.18
CA LEU A 191 10.82 9.44 -18.24
C LEU A 191 12.24 9.84 -17.87
N LYS A 192 12.44 10.33 -16.63
CA LYS A 192 13.77 10.66 -16.10
C LYS A 192 14.66 9.42 -16.10
N LEU A 193 14.16 8.33 -15.54
CA LEU A 193 14.90 7.09 -15.40
C LEU A 193 15.33 6.49 -16.75
N PHE A 194 14.46 6.53 -17.76
CA PHE A 194 14.75 5.96 -19.08
C PHE A 194 15.69 6.82 -19.91
N ARG A 195 15.59 8.16 -19.82
CA ARG A 195 16.45 9.09 -20.54
C ARG A 195 17.92 8.89 -20.18
N ASP A 196 18.20 8.74 -18.91
CA ASP A 196 19.56 8.66 -18.38
C ASP A 196 20.06 7.20 -18.34
N GLY A 197 19.16 6.22 -18.47
CA GLY A 197 19.44 4.81 -18.21
C GLY A 197 19.58 4.54 -16.71
N PHE A 198 19.66 3.28 -16.31
CA PHE A 198 19.80 2.91 -14.90
C PHE A 198 20.45 1.54 -14.72
N SER A 199 20.89 1.24 -13.49
CA SER A 199 21.42 -0.06 -13.10
C SER A 199 20.55 -0.72 -12.02
N THR A 200 20.45 -2.03 -12.08
CA THR A 200 19.84 -2.85 -11.00
C THR A 200 20.89 -3.51 -10.10
N GLY A 201 22.15 -3.07 -10.19
CA GLY A 201 23.29 -3.63 -9.47
C GLY A 201 24.05 -4.72 -10.22
N HIS A 202 23.53 -5.22 -11.35
CA HIS A 202 24.12 -6.30 -12.16
C HIS A 202 24.47 -5.89 -13.59
N GLY A 203 24.36 -4.62 -13.93
CA GLY A 203 24.64 -4.07 -15.25
C GLY A 203 23.81 -2.83 -15.53
N PHE A 204 24.28 -2.04 -16.51
CA PHE A 204 23.63 -0.80 -16.91
C PHE A 204 22.63 -1.04 -18.06
N LEU A 205 21.43 -0.53 -17.91
CA LEU A 205 20.34 -0.57 -18.88
C LEU A 205 20.23 0.80 -19.53
N ARG A 206 20.59 0.86 -20.82
CA ARG A 206 20.53 2.09 -21.61
C ARG A 206 19.09 2.53 -21.88
N GLU A 207 18.92 3.75 -22.40
CA GLU A 207 17.63 4.25 -22.88
C GLU A 207 16.96 3.25 -23.85
N PRO A 208 15.68 2.92 -23.64
CA PRO A 208 14.97 1.98 -24.50
C PRO A 208 14.66 2.56 -25.90
N ASN A 209 14.61 1.68 -26.91
CA ASN A 209 14.53 2.08 -28.33
C ASN A 209 13.15 1.86 -28.97
N ASP A 210 12.27 1.10 -28.33
CA ASP A 210 10.93 0.81 -28.83
C ASP A 210 9.96 0.54 -27.66
N ILE A 211 8.67 0.47 -27.95
CA ILE A 211 7.62 0.29 -26.90
C ILE A 211 7.78 -1.03 -26.14
N ARG A 212 8.35 -2.09 -26.73
CA ARG A 212 8.58 -3.36 -26.04
C ARG A 212 9.65 -3.22 -24.99
N SER A 213 10.76 -2.56 -25.31
CA SER A 213 11.83 -2.28 -24.36
C SER A 213 11.39 -1.26 -23.30
N TYR A 214 10.57 -0.25 -23.63
CA TYR A 214 9.96 0.63 -22.65
C TYR A 214 9.12 -0.16 -21.63
N SER A 215 8.26 -1.05 -22.11
CA SER A 215 7.42 -1.92 -21.26
C SER A 215 8.25 -2.84 -20.36
N ALA A 216 9.28 -3.50 -20.92
CA ALA A 216 10.17 -4.37 -20.15
C ALA A 216 10.93 -3.60 -19.06
N LEU A 217 11.50 -2.43 -19.40
CA LEU A 217 12.22 -1.60 -18.44
C LEU A 217 11.30 -0.98 -17.37
N ALA A 218 10.05 -0.68 -17.68
CA ALA A 218 9.06 -0.26 -16.69
C ALA A 218 8.82 -1.35 -15.64
N CYS A 219 8.64 -2.61 -16.06
CA CYS A 219 8.53 -3.74 -15.14
C CYS A 219 9.79 -3.91 -14.26
N ILE A 220 10.98 -3.82 -14.87
CA ILE A 220 12.26 -3.94 -14.14
C ILE A 220 12.40 -2.81 -13.11
N ALA A 221 12.06 -1.56 -13.47
CA ALA A 221 12.12 -0.41 -12.56
C ALA A 221 11.18 -0.61 -11.36
N ILE A 222 9.94 -1.01 -11.59
CA ILE A 222 8.95 -1.28 -10.53
C ILE A 222 9.45 -2.40 -9.61
N GLN A 223 9.93 -3.50 -10.17
CA GLN A 223 10.42 -4.66 -9.41
C GLN A 223 11.68 -4.32 -8.62
N SER A 224 12.61 -3.55 -9.19
CA SER A 224 13.84 -3.14 -8.50
C SER A 224 13.54 -2.20 -7.35
N ASN A 225 12.67 -1.22 -7.56
CA ASN A 225 12.27 -0.29 -6.51
C ASN A 225 11.51 -0.96 -5.35
N GLN A 226 10.76 -2.04 -5.64
CA GLN A 226 10.07 -2.85 -4.64
C GLN A 226 11.02 -3.49 -3.60
N ASN A 227 12.30 -3.66 -3.93
CA ASN A 227 13.28 -4.19 -2.97
C ASN A 227 13.74 -3.14 -1.97
N ASP A 228 13.66 -1.85 -2.30
CA ASP A 228 14.07 -0.74 -1.46
C ASP A 228 12.91 -0.12 -0.66
N GLN A 229 11.67 -0.54 -0.96
CA GLN A 229 10.46 -0.05 -0.28
C GLN A 229 9.48 -1.18 0.01
N HIS A 230 8.67 -1.06 1.07
CA HIS A 230 7.76 -2.14 1.48
C HIS A 230 6.35 -2.00 0.90
N GLY A 231 5.88 -0.80 0.58
CA GLY A 231 4.53 -0.54 0.06
C GLY A 231 4.43 -0.48 -1.45
N GLY A 232 3.47 0.29 -1.94
CA GLY A 232 3.13 0.37 -3.36
C GLY A 232 4.13 1.15 -4.20
N GLN A 233 4.44 0.62 -5.38
CA GLN A 233 5.25 1.26 -6.41
C GLN A 233 4.32 1.85 -7.46
N SER A 234 4.43 3.14 -7.76
CA SER A 234 3.49 3.82 -8.64
C SER A 234 4.18 4.58 -9.75
N VAL A 235 3.52 4.65 -10.91
CA VAL A 235 3.91 5.53 -12.02
C VAL A 235 2.82 6.61 -12.13
N PRO A 236 3.16 7.89 -11.94
CA PRO A 236 2.17 8.97 -11.85
C PRO A 236 1.55 9.36 -13.19
N ASN A 237 2.28 9.17 -14.30
CA ASN A 237 1.84 9.50 -15.65
C ASN A 237 2.37 8.46 -16.64
N PHE A 238 1.78 7.27 -16.63
CA PHE A 238 2.23 6.14 -17.43
C PHE A 238 2.05 6.37 -18.93
N ASP A 239 0.96 7.04 -19.35
CA ASP A 239 0.69 7.45 -20.72
C ASP A 239 1.81 8.33 -21.30
N TYR A 240 2.15 9.41 -20.61
CA TYR A 240 3.28 10.29 -20.98
C TYR A 240 4.63 9.54 -20.96
N SER A 241 4.81 8.65 -19.99
CA SER A 241 6.07 7.92 -19.82
C SER A 241 6.33 6.94 -20.94
N MET A 242 5.27 6.36 -21.53
CA MET A 242 5.38 5.34 -22.57
C MET A 242 5.24 5.90 -23.99
N ALA A 243 4.68 7.09 -24.16
CA ALA A 243 4.48 7.73 -25.46
C ALA A 243 5.77 7.83 -26.32
N PRO A 244 6.96 8.17 -25.75
CA PRO A 244 8.20 8.17 -26.53
C PRO A 244 8.54 6.79 -27.11
N GLY A 245 8.20 5.71 -26.41
CA GLY A 245 8.40 4.34 -26.90
C GLY A 245 7.56 4.03 -28.13
N VAL A 246 6.31 4.48 -28.13
CA VAL A 246 5.43 4.37 -29.30
C VAL A 246 5.96 5.18 -30.47
N ARG A 247 6.43 6.42 -30.22
CA ARG A 247 7.02 7.29 -31.25
C ARG A 247 8.24 6.66 -31.90
N LYS A 248 9.17 6.14 -31.12
CA LYS A 248 10.36 5.44 -31.62
C LYS A 248 9.97 4.18 -32.42
N THR A 249 8.96 3.45 -31.96
CA THR A 249 8.44 2.26 -32.66
C THR A 249 7.86 2.62 -34.01
N PHE A 250 7.02 3.65 -34.07
CA PHE A 250 6.41 4.09 -35.33
C PHE A 250 7.48 4.56 -36.34
N ARG A 251 8.44 5.39 -35.89
CA ARG A 251 9.55 5.85 -36.74
C ARG A 251 10.33 4.67 -37.32
N LYS A 252 10.66 3.66 -36.53
CA LYS A 252 11.35 2.44 -36.99
C LYS A 252 10.49 1.67 -37.98
N LEU A 253 9.22 1.40 -37.67
CA LEU A 253 8.33 0.63 -38.53
C LEU A 253 7.98 1.36 -39.81
N PHE A 254 7.90 2.69 -39.80
CA PHE A 254 7.75 3.47 -41.02
C PHE A 254 8.93 3.26 -41.97
N ARG A 255 10.15 3.36 -41.48
CA ARG A 255 11.38 3.11 -42.24
C ARG A 255 11.44 1.68 -42.79
N ASP A 256 11.13 0.70 -41.94
CA ASP A 256 11.18 -0.71 -42.36
C ASP A 256 10.09 -1.04 -43.39
N ASN A 257 8.93 -0.44 -43.31
CA ASN A 257 7.86 -0.61 -44.30
C ASN A 257 8.08 0.25 -45.56
N LEU A 258 8.80 1.38 -45.47
CA LEU A 258 9.24 2.12 -46.62
C LEU A 258 10.27 1.30 -47.46
N ALA A 259 11.22 0.63 -46.77
CA ALA A 259 12.14 -0.28 -47.42
C ALA A 259 11.42 -1.38 -48.19
N LYS A 260 10.46 -2.06 -47.55
CA LYS A 260 9.62 -3.07 -48.23
C LYS A 260 8.84 -2.50 -49.42
N ALA A 261 8.30 -1.28 -49.26
CA ALA A 261 7.56 -0.64 -50.33
C ALA A 261 8.43 -0.31 -51.56
N LEU A 262 9.68 0.14 -51.32
CA LEU A 262 10.64 0.43 -52.35
C LEU A 262 11.04 -0.85 -53.08
N GLU A 263 11.25 -1.96 -52.34
CA GLU A 263 11.52 -3.28 -52.94
C GLU A 263 10.36 -3.81 -53.80
N VAL A 264 9.13 -3.60 -53.38
CA VAL A 264 7.90 -4.13 -54.07
C VAL A 264 7.46 -3.25 -55.25
N PHE A 265 7.58 -1.94 -55.16
CA PHE A 265 7.01 -0.98 -56.11
C PHE A 265 8.06 -0.21 -56.89
N GLY A 266 9.32 -0.25 -56.48
CA GLY A 266 10.45 0.35 -57.24
C GLY A 266 10.71 -0.45 -58.53
N GLU A 267 10.93 0.23 -59.64
CA GLU A 267 11.37 -0.39 -60.89
C GLU A 267 12.90 -0.47 -60.88
N ASP A 268 13.43 -1.69 -61.15
CA ASP A 268 14.81 -2.09 -61.43
C ASP A 268 15.75 -2.53 -60.31
N ASP A 269 16.35 -3.70 -60.59
CA ASP A 269 17.36 -4.45 -59.82
C ASP A 269 18.71 -3.71 -59.58
N ASN A 270 18.85 -2.43 -59.93
CA ASN A 270 20.15 -1.75 -59.94
C ASN A 270 20.31 -0.52 -59.02
N ASN A 271 19.28 -0.09 -58.29
CA ASN A 271 19.41 0.96 -57.29
C ASN A 271 18.90 0.48 -55.96
N GLU A 272 19.78 0.04 -55.06
CA GLU A 272 19.51 -0.04 -53.63
C GLU A 272 19.18 1.37 -53.10
N VAL A 273 17.95 1.78 -53.27
CA VAL A 273 17.40 2.99 -52.59
C VAL A 273 17.35 2.65 -51.13
N ASP A 274 18.41 3.00 -50.38
CA ASP A 274 18.50 2.73 -48.95
C ASP A 274 17.47 3.62 -48.19
N ALA A 275 16.34 3.03 -47.85
CA ALA A 275 15.29 3.67 -47.06
C ALA A 275 15.83 4.29 -45.78
N ARG A 276 16.87 3.71 -45.20
CA ARG A 276 17.53 4.24 -44.01
C ARG A 276 18.24 5.55 -44.33
N ALA A 277 19.05 5.58 -45.36
CA ALA A 277 19.75 6.79 -45.77
C ALA A 277 18.78 7.93 -46.15
N LEU A 278 17.69 7.59 -46.86
CA LEU A 278 16.64 8.57 -47.20
C LEU A 278 15.94 9.13 -45.97
N THR A 279 15.51 8.27 -45.03
CA THR A 279 14.87 8.73 -43.82
C THR A 279 15.80 9.56 -42.92
N GLU A 280 17.06 9.17 -42.77
CA GLU A 280 18.07 9.94 -42.03
C GLU A 280 18.35 11.29 -42.70
N ARG A 281 18.41 11.35 -44.07
CA ARG A 281 18.55 12.61 -44.81
C ARG A 281 17.38 13.58 -44.53
N VAL A 282 16.12 13.10 -44.65
CA VAL A 282 14.96 13.94 -44.39
C VAL A 282 14.92 14.45 -42.95
N GLU A 283 15.26 13.58 -42.00
CA GLU A 283 15.35 13.94 -40.60
C GLU A 283 16.40 15.01 -40.31
N GLN A 284 17.59 14.89 -40.93
CA GLN A 284 18.66 15.88 -40.80
C GLN A 284 18.32 17.23 -41.48
N GLU A 285 17.70 17.19 -42.67
CA GLU A 285 17.34 18.41 -43.41
C GLU A 285 16.17 19.17 -42.77
N THR A 286 15.20 18.46 -42.15
CA THR A 286 13.97 19.07 -41.67
C THR A 286 13.90 19.18 -40.14
N GLY A 287 14.70 18.43 -39.41
CA GLY A 287 14.54 18.25 -37.96
C GLY A 287 13.25 17.53 -37.55
N LYS A 288 12.60 16.87 -38.53
CA LYS A 288 11.30 16.16 -38.33
C LYS A 288 11.48 14.68 -38.64
N TRP A 289 10.61 13.87 -38.08
CA TRP A 289 10.56 12.42 -38.26
C TRP A 289 9.14 11.92 -38.47
N ALA A 290 9.00 10.70 -38.98
CA ALA A 290 7.72 10.05 -39.15
C ALA A 290 7.00 9.93 -37.79
N CYS A 291 5.77 10.45 -37.69
CA CYS A 291 4.97 10.44 -36.49
C CYS A 291 3.59 9.80 -36.74
N LEU A 292 2.99 9.25 -35.69
CA LEU A 292 1.73 8.50 -35.79
C LEU A 292 0.58 9.38 -36.35
N ALA A 293 0.47 10.63 -35.93
CA ALA A 293 -0.57 11.55 -36.39
C ALA A 293 -0.41 11.99 -37.85
N GLY A 294 0.81 12.03 -38.37
CA GLY A 294 1.11 12.72 -39.62
C GLY A 294 1.03 14.25 -39.49
N GLY A 295 1.02 14.93 -40.65
CA GLY A 295 0.76 16.37 -40.70
C GLY A 295 1.82 17.31 -40.14
N ASN A 296 2.98 16.79 -39.77
CA ASN A 296 4.11 17.60 -39.31
C ASN A 296 5.03 18.07 -40.46
N GLY A 297 4.69 17.77 -41.71
CA GLY A 297 5.48 18.11 -42.92
C GLY A 297 6.60 17.09 -43.23
N TYR A 298 6.73 16.03 -42.45
CA TYR A 298 7.70 14.95 -42.74
C TYR A 298 7.30 14.14 -43.98
N ASP A 299 6.03 13.80 -44.13
CA ASP A 299 5.51 12.98 -45.21
C ASP A 299 5.70 13.71 -46.55
N GLU A 300 5.47 15.02 -46.61
CA GLU A 300 5.72 15.86 -47.77
C GLU A 300 7.20 15.96 -48.12
N ALA A 301 8.04 16.11 -47.12
CA ALA A 301 9.49 16.14 -47.31
C ALA A 301 10.04 14.79 -47.82
N MET A 302 9.52 13.68 -47.25
CA MET A 302 9.89 12.33 -47.69
C MET A 302 9.42 12.07 -49.13
N ALA A 303 8.19 12.45 -49.48
CA ALA A 303 7.68 12.31 -50.83
C ALA A 303 8.53 13.11 -51.85
N LYS A 304 8.96 14.32 -51.47
CA LYS A 304 9.84 15.14 -52.30
C LYS A 304 11.18 14.47 -52.55
N VAL A 305 11.82 13.92 -51.52
CA VAL A 305 13.10 13.21 -51.64
C VAL A 305 12.96 11.94 -52.49
N LEU A 306 11.89 11.18 -52.31
CA LEU A 306 11.59 10.01 -53.14
C LEU A 306 11.33 10.37 -54.64
N SER A 307 10.76 11.55 -54.89
CA SER A 307 10.50 12.03 -56.30
C SER A 307 11.79 12.41 -57.04
N GLU A 308 12.95 12.46 -56.38
CA GLU A 308 14.23 12.63 -57.07
C GLU A 308 14.60 11.38 -57.90
N THR A 309 14.08 10.21 -57.51
CA THR A 309 14.46 8.93 -58.14
C THR A 309 13.28 8.11 -58.66
N LEU A 310 12.05 8.41 -58.19
CA LEU A 310 10.84 7.65 -58.51
C LEU A 310 9.75 8.55 -59.10
N ASP A 311 8.89 7.99 -59.93
CA ASP A 311 7.70 8.70 -60.48
C ASP A 311 6.67 8.96 -59.35
N GLU A 312 5.85 9.99 -59.53
CA GLU A 312 4.86 10.46 -58.58
C GLU A 312 3.86 9.36 -58.14
N LYS A 313 3.47 8.46 -59.01
CA LYS A 313 2.53 7.37 -58.74
C LYS A 313 3.18 6.30 -57.84
N THR A 314 4.43 5.98 -58.09
CA THR A 314 5.23 5.04 -57.30
C THR A 314 5.49 5.63 -55.91
N VAL A 315 5.90 6.91 -55.81
CA VAL A 315 6.06 7.64 -54.56
C VAL A 315 4.78 7.56 -53.73
N ALA A 316 3.61 7.87 -54.30
CA ALA A 316 2.33 7.83 -53.62
C ALA A 316 1.97 6.42 -53.08
N LYS A 317 2.31 5.36 -53.86
CA LYS A 317 2.13 3.97 -53.40
C LYS A 317 3.05 3.61 -52.26
N CYS A 318 4.32 3.95 -52.35
CA CYS A 318 5.30 3.68 -51.28
C CYS A 318 4.92 4.40 -49.98
N MET A 319 4.62 5.67 -50.03
CA MET A 319 4.21 6.44 -48.86
C MET A 319 2.92 5.90 -48.23
N LYS A 320 1.90 5.59 -49.04
CA LYS A 320 0.66 5.00 -48.53
C LYS A 320 0.88 3.63 -47.89
N PHE A 321 1.70 2.78 -48.51
CA PHE A 321 2.05 1.47 -47.97
C PHE A 321 2.80 1.62 -46.64
N ALA A 322 3.88 2.38 -46.62
CA ALA A 322 4.72 2.58 -45.42
C ALA A 322 3.88 3.08 -44.25
N ARG A 323 3.06 4.09 -44.47
CA ARG A 323 2.21 4.68 -43.45
C ARG A 323 1.16 3.71 -42.91
N LYS A 324 0.43 3.05 -43.79
CA LYS A 324 -0.64 2.10 -43.43
C LYS A 324 -0.09 0.93 -42.59
N TYR A 325 1.04 0.36 -43.01
CA TYR A 325 1.58 -0.80 -42.31
C TYR A 325 2.34 -0.41 -41.05
N ALA A 326 3.01 0.75 -41.04
CA ALA A 326 3.60 1.28 -39.81
C ALA A 326 2.55 1.52 -38.72
N ASP A 327 1.42 2.13 -39.05
CA ASP A 327 0.31 2.31 -38.10
C ASP A 327 -0.21 0.97 -37.56
N LYS A 328 -0.54 0.04 -38.47
CA LYS A 328 -1.06 -1.28 -38.09
C LYS A 328 -0.09 -2.07 -37.20
N GLU A 329 1.20 -2.08 -37.56
CA GLU A 329 2.24 -2.81 -36.83
C GLU A 329 2.55 -2.12 -35.49
N THR A 330 2.52 -0.79 -35.41
CA THR A 330 2.70 -0.03 -34.16
C THR A 330 1.60 -0.33 -33.18
N ARG A 331 0.32 -0.31 -33.62
CA ARG A 331 -0.82 -0.67 -32.76
C ARG A 331 -0.70 -2.08 -32.23
N LYS A 332 -0.38 -3.05 -33.07
CA LYS A 332 -0.17 -4.45 -32.69
C LYS A 332 0.99 -4.60 -31.70
N THR A 333 2.12 -3.95 -31.96
CA THR A 333 3.30 -4.01 -31.11
C THR A 333 3.04 -3.37 -29.76
N THR A 334 2.31 -2.26 -29.71
CA THR A 334 1.92 -1.58 -28.47
C THR A 334 0.97 -2.47 -27.65
N TYR A 335 -0.01 -3.11 -28.29
CA TYR A 335 -0.89 -4.06 -27.60
C TYR A 335 -0.09 -5.20 -26.94
N GLN A 336 0.81 -5.83 -27.70
CA GLN A 336 1.66 -6.92 -27.17
C GLN A 336 2.58 -6.47 -26.05
N ALA A 337 3.08 -5.22 -26.10
CA ALA A 337 3.89 -4.66 -25.03
C ALA A 337 3.05 -4.43 -23.74
N MET A 338 1.83 -3.94 -23.87
CA MET A 338 0.92 -3.73 -22.73
C MET A 338 0.41 -5.05 -22.15
N GLU A 339 0.10 -6.03 -22.99
CA GLU A 339 -0.26 -7.38 -22.56
C GLU A 339 0.90 -8.02 -21.77
N ALA A 340 2.12 -7.95 -22.28
CA ALA A 340 3.31 -8.47 -21.62
C ALA A 340 3.56 -7.77 -20.28
N LEU A 341 3.33 -6.46 -20.18
CA LEU A 341 3.44 -5.69 -18.93
C LEU A 341 2.44 -6.19 -17.87
N VAL A 342 1.17 -6.32 -18.25
CA VAL A 342 0.12 -6.83 -17.34
C VAL A 342 0.46 -8.24 -16.86
N HIS A 343 0.86 -9.14 -17.76
CA HIS A 343 1.25 -10.51 -17.39
C HIS A 343 2.47 -10.50 -16.47
N ASN A 344 3.49 -9.69 -16.77
CA ASN A 344 4.74 -9.62 -16.01
C ASN A 344 4.49 -9.16 -14.57
N LEU A 345 3.71 -8.09 -14.38
CA LEU A 345 3.39 -7.55 -13.05
C LEU A 345 2.50 -8.47 -12.20
N ASN A 346 1.88 -9.50 -12.80
CA ASN A 346 1.11 -10.53 -12.09
C ASN A 346 1.87 -11.85 -11.86
N THR A 347 3.02 -12.06 -12.51
CA THR A 347 3.71 -13.34 -12.50
C THR A 347 5.16 -13.28 -12.04
N MET A 348 5.84 -12.16 -12.26
CA MET A 348 7.23 -11.98 -11.86
C MET A 348 7.33 -11.57 -10.40
N HIS A 349 7.94 -12.44 -9.61
CA HIS A 349 8.20 -12.13 -8.20
C HIS A 349 9.38 -11.18 -8.04
N SER A 350 9.25 -10.26 -7.11
CA SER A 350 10.32 -9.49 -6.51
C SER A 350 10.62 -10.01 -5.10
N ARG A 351 11.27 -9.27 -4.28
CA ARG A 351 11.51 -9.49 -2.84
C ARG A 351 11.52 -10.97 -2.41
N ALA A 352 12.72 -11.54 -2.42
CA ALA A 352 13.01 -12.95 -2.07
C ALA A 352 12.24 -14.02 -2.88
N GLY A 353 11.67 -13.67 -4.03
CA GLY A 353 10.89 -14.59 -4.84
C GLY A 353 9.52 -14.98 -4.23
N ALA A 354 9.05 -14.25 -3.25
CA ALA A 354 7.82 -14.56 -2.52
C ALA A 354 6.67 -13.58 -2.77
N GLN A 355 6.95 -12.43 -3.42
CA GLN A 355 6.01 -11.33 -3.54
C GLN A 355 5.97 -10.78 -4.96
N ILE A 356 4.79 -10.66 -5.57
CA ILE A 356 4.61 -9.88 -6.78
C ILE A 356 4.62 -8.38 -6.45
N PRO A 357 5.06 -7.49 -7.38
CA PRO A 357 5.13 -6.06 -7.09
C PRO A 357 3.76 -5.46 -6.81
N PHE A 358 3.63 -4.77 -5.69
CA PHE A 358 2.45 -3.96 -5.40
C PHE A 358 2.51 -2.69 -6.24
N SER A 359 1.99 -2.75 -7.46
CA SER A 359 2.17 -1.74 -8.50
C SER A 359 0.89 -1.00 -8.83
N SER A 360 1.02 0.28 -9.18
CA SER A 360 -0.09 1.11 -9.68
C SER A 360 0.36 1.99 -10.84
N LEU A 361 -0.53 2.20 -11.81
CA LEU A 361 -0.30 3.03 -12.98
C LEU A 361 -1.40 4.08 -13.09
N ASN A 362 -1.01 5.37 -13.04
CA ASN A 362 -1.90 6.50 -13.28
C ASN A 362 -1.76 6.96 -14.73
N TYR A 363 -2.87 7.18 -15.42
CA TYR A 363 -2.93 7.62 -16.81
C TYR A 363 -4.30 8.21 -17.13
N GLY A 364 -4.46 8.87 -18.27
CA GLY A 364 -5.75 9.41 -18.73
C GLY A 364 -5.65 10.74 -19.46
N THR A 365 -4.58 11.49 -19.28
CA THR A 365 -4.51 12.90 -19.64
C THR A 365 -3.63 13.23 -20.83
N ASP A 366 -2.76 12.32 -21.30
CA ASP A 366 -1.98 12.54 -22.51
C ASP A 366 -2.88 12.51 -23.75
N THR A 367 -3.02 13.67 -24.41
CA THR A 367 -3.82 13.82 -25.63
C THR A 367 -3.03 13.58 -26.91
N SER A 368 -1.73 13.28 -26.81
CA SER A 368 -0.93 12.93 -27.97
C SER A 368 -1.39 11.61 -28.58
N PRO A 369 -1.28 11.40 -29.90
CA PRO A 369 -1.66 10.15 -30.55
C PRO A 369 -0.94 8.94 -29.94
N GLU A 370 0.31 9.11 -29.53
CA GLU A 370 1.12 8.08 -28.93
C GLU A 370 0.64 7.72 -27.51
N GLY A 371 0.38 8.71 -26.66
CA GLY A 371 -0.14 8.50 -25.30
C GLY A 371 -1.55 7.91 -25.33
N ARG A 372 -2.39 8.39 -26.24
CA ARG A 372 -3.72 7.80 -26.48
C ARG A 372 -3.63 6.32 -26.88
N LEU A 373 -2.69 5.96 -27.75
CA LEU A 373 -2.48 4.58 -28.18
C LEU A 373 -2.00 3.71 -27.00
N VAL A 374 -1.12 4.21 -26.14
CA VAL A 374 -0.70 3.50 -24.91
C VAL A 374 -1.92 3.20 -24.05
N MET A 375 -2.76 4.20 -23.75
CA MET A 375 -3.94 4.04 -22.91
C MET A 375 -4.95 3.07 -23.51
N GLU A 376 -5.25 3.21 -24.79
CA GLU A 376 -6.16 2.31 -25.52
C GLU A 376 -5.69 0.86 -25.41
N GLN A 377 -4.42 0.59 -25.75
CA GLN A 377 -3.90 -0.77 -25.77
C GLN A 377 -3.74 -1.37 -24.36
N LEU A 378 -3.40 -0.55 -23.35
CA LEU A 378 -3.34 -0.98 -21.96
C LEU A 378 -4.73 -1.38 -21.43
N LEU A 379 -5.75 -0.57 -21.71
CA LEU A 379 -7.14 -0.86 -21.34
C LEU A 379 -7.65 -2.13 -22.03
N LEU A 380 -7.38 -2.30 -23.33
CA LEU A 380 -7.77 -3.50 -24.07
C LEU A 380 -7.05 -4.76 -23.59
N ALA A 381 -5.76 -4.68 -23.26
CA ALA A 381 -5.01 -5.79 -22.68
C ALA A 381 -5.56 -6.18 -21.29
N THR A 382 -5.91 -5.20 -20.47
CA THR A 382 -6.56 -5.42 -19.17
C THR A 382 -7.95 -6.04 -19.33
N GLU A 383 -8.74 -5.58 -20.29
CA GLU A 383 -10.06 -6.15 -20.61
C GLU A 383 -9.96 -7.62 -21.04
N ALA A 384 -8.95 -7.97 -21.83
CA ALA A 384 -8.70 -9.34 -22.25
C ALA A 384 -8.38 -10.26 -21.04
N GLY A 385 -7.67 -9.73 -20.03
CA GLY A 385 -7.26 -10.48 -18.85
C GLY A 385 -6.00 -11.31 -19.07
N LEU A 386 -5.69 -12.18 -18.12
CA LEU A 386 -4.56 -13.10 -18.19
C LEU A 386 -4.87 -14.31 -19.09
N GLY A 387 -3.94 -15.25 -19.23
CA GLY A 387 -3.96 -16.31 -20.23
C GLY A 387 -5.24 -17.13 -20.37
N ASN A 388 -6.00 -17.33 -19.30
CA ASN A 388 -7.33 -17.96 -19.33
C ASN A 388 -8.49 -16.94 -19.22
N GLY A 389 -8.20 -15.65 -19.34
CA GLY A 389 -9.17 -14.56 -19.17
C GLY A 389 -9.39 -14.18 -17.70
N GLU A 390 -8.49 -14.55 -16.78
CA GLU A 390 -8.55 -14.14 -15.39
C GLU A 390 -8.38 -12.62 -15.26
N THR A 391 -9.05 -12.06 -14.23
CA THR A 391 -8.86 -10.63 -13.89
C THR A 391 -7.47 -10.43 -13.31
N PRO A 392 -6.65 -9.51 -13.87
CA PRO A 392 -5.36 -9.15 -13.30
C PRO A 392 -5.53 -8.51 -11.92
N ILE A 393 -4.70 -8.88 -10.96
CA ILE A 393 -4.67 -8.24 -9.63
C ILE A 393 -3.85 -6.96 -9.69
N PHE A 394 -2.72 -6.98 -10.40
CA PHE A 394 -1.82 -5.86 -10.62
C PHE A 394 -1.57 -5.62 -12.13
N PRO A 395 -1.18 -4.39 -12.48
CA PRO A 395 -1.13 -3.19 -11.66
C PRO A 395 -2.52 -2.68 -11.28
N ILE A 396 -2.61 -1.91 -10.19
CA ILE A 396 -3.81 -1.12 -9.92
C ILE A 396 -3.87 -0.02 -10.96
N HIS A 397 -4.87 -0.06 -11.83
CA HIS A 397 -5.08 0.96 -12.85
C HIS A 397 -5.86 2.14 -12.27
N ILE A 398 -5.38 3.35 -12.51
CA ILE A 398 -5.98 4.60 -12.02
C ILE A 398 -6.18 5.54 -13.22
N PHE A 399 -7.42 5.69 -13.65
CA PHE A 399 -7.77 6.57 -14.76
C PHE A 399 -8.04 7.98 -14.24
N LYS A 400 -7.23 8.96 -14.68
CA LYS A 400 -7.37 10.36 -14.31
C LYS A 400 -8.48 11.02 -15.14
N VAL A 401 -9.49 11.55 -14.46
CA VAL A 401 -10.62 12.25 -15.06
C VAL A 401 -10.40 13.75 -14.93
N LYS A 402 -10.51 14.48 -16.07
CA LYS A 402 -10.34 15.93 -16.14
C LYS A 402 -11.27 16.53 -17.18
N GLU A 403 -12.03 17.56 -16.80
CA GLU A 403 -12.79 18.37 -17.74
C GLU A 403 -11.90 19.03 -18.80
N GLY A 404 -12.37 19.06 -20.03
CA GLY A 404 -11.61 19.56 -21.18
C GLY A 404 -10.56 18.61 -21.72
N VAL A 405 -10.38 17.44 -21.10
CA VAL A 405 -9.43 16.40 -21.52
C VAL A 405 -10.16 15.09 -21.89
N ASN A 406 -11.02 14.58 -21.01
CA ASN A 406 -11.65 13.26 -21.21
C ASN A 406 -13.05 13.11 -20.61
N TYR A 407 -13.62 14.14 -19.96
CA TYR A 407 -14.87 14.00 -19.22
C TYR A 407 -16.11 14.30 -20.06
N ASN A 408 -16.07 15.34 -20.90
CA ASN A 408 -17.20 15.78 -21.69
C ASN A 408 -17.16 15.22 -23.10
N GLU A 409 -18.34 15.06 -23.71
CA GLU A 409 -18.43 14.75 -25.13
C GLU A 409 -17.74 15.83 -25.97
N GLY A 410 -16.83 15.39 -26.85
CA GLY A 410 -15.96 16.29 -27.62
C GLY A 410 -14.58 16.55 -27.01
N ASP A 411 -14.33 16.17 -25.77
CA ASP A 411 -12.98 16.21 -25.20
C ASP A 411 -12.05 15.22 -25.95
N PRO A 412 -10.74 15.55 -26.09
CA PRO A 412 -9.80 14.75 -26.88
C PRO A 412 -9.73 13.26 -26.52
N ASN A 413 -9.86 12.92 -25.24
CA ASN A 413 -9.77 11.56 -24.72
C ASN A 413 -11.11 11.03 -24.18
N TYR A 414 -12.25 11.60 -24.60
CA TYR A 414 -13.56 11.16 -24.12
C TYR A 414 -13.87 9.70 -24.45
N ASP A 415 -13.46 9.23 -25.63
CA ASP A 415 -13.58 7.83 -26.04
C ASP A 415 -12.80 6.88 -25.11
N LEU A 416 -11.65 7.31 -24.61
CA LEU A 416 -10.84 6.55 -23.64
C LEU A 416 -11.49 6.52 -22.25
N PHE A 417 -12.17 7.59 -21.83
CA PHE A 417 -12.97 7.57 -20.61
C PHE A 417 -14.13 6.55 -20.73
N LYS A 418 -14.81 6.51 -21.84
CA LYS A 418 -15.86 5.50 -22.12
C LYS A 418 -15.29 4.07 -22.11
N LEU A 419 -14.11 3.88 -22.70
CA LEU A 419 -13.39 2.61 -22.67
C LEU A 419 -12.99 2.23 -21.23
N ALA A 420 -12.48 3.17 -20.46
CA ALA A 420 -12.11 2.95 -19.05
C ALA A 420 -13.33 2.51 -18.21
N CYS A 421 -14.49 3.15 -18.38
CA CYS A 421 -15.73 2.72 -17.73
C CYS A 421 -16.12 1.28 -18.12
N ARG A 422 -16.04 0.93 -19.41
CA ARG A 422 -16.33 -0.42 -19.90
C ARG A 422 -15.40 -1.47 -19.29
N VAL A 423 -14.10 -1.19 -19.27
CA VAL A 423 -13.09 -2.11 -18.71
C VAL A 423 -13.29 -2.27 -17.20
N SER A 424 -13.55 -1.17 -16.49
CA SER A 424 -13.80 -1.21 -15.05
C SER A 424 -15.06 -2.01 -14.70
N ALA A 425 -16.13 -1.84 -15.48
CA ALA A 425 -17.35 -2.63 -15.33
C ALA A 425 -17.11 -4.15 -15.49
N LYS A 426 -16.11 -4.54 -16.27
CA LYS A 426 -15.78 -5.96 -16.51
C LYS A 426 -14.71 -6.50 -15.54
N ARG A 427 -13.75 -5.66 -15.14
CA ARG A 427 -12.52 -6.09 -14.45
C ARG A 427 -12.31 -5.45 -13.08
N MET A 428 -13.22 -4.61 -12.60
CA MET A 428 -13.08 -3.76 -11.41
C MET A 428 -11.96 -2.71 -11.50
N PHE A 429 -11.13 -2.72 -12.52
CA PHE A 429 -10.14 -1.70 -12.85
C PHE A 429 -10.37 -1.14 -14.26
N PRO A 430 -10.05 0.14 -14.49
CA PRO A 430 -9.40 1.11 -13.59
C PRO A 430 -10.33 1.66 -12.49
N ASN A 431 -9.69 2.15 -11.41
CA ASN A 431 -10.30 3.12 -10.50
C ASN A 431 -10.23 4.51 -11.13
N PHE A 432 -10.95 5.48 -10.56
CA PHE A 432 -11.03 6.82 -11.12
C PHE A 432 -10.48 7.87 -10.14
N SER A 433 -9.54 8.68 -10.63
CA SER A 433 -8.97 9.82 -9.91
C SER A 433 -9.49 11.11 -10.53
N PHE A 434 -10.00 12.02 -9.73
CA PHE A 434 -10.65 13.24 -10.21
C PHE A 434 -9.75 14.46 -9.97
N LEU A 435 -9.15 14.96 -11.06
CA LEU A 435 -8.27 16.12 -11.02
C LEU A 435 -9.05 17.44 -10.77
N ASP A 436 -10.34 17.43 -11.04
CA ASP A 436 -11.23 18.59 -10.84
C ASP A 436 -11.68 18.76 -9.38
N ALA A 437 -11.44 17.79 -8.50
CA ALA A 437 -11.67 17.99 -7.07
C ALA A 437 -10.85 19.18 -6.57
N PRO A 438 -11.42 20.15 -5.82
CA PRO A 438 -10.76 21.43 -5.51
C PRO A 438 -9.37 21.28 -4.90
N PHE A 439 -9.20 20.30 -3.99
CA PHE A 439 -7.93 20.02 -3.33
C PHE A 439 -6.88 19.34 -4.23
N ASN A 440 -7.26 18.87 -5.43
CA ASN A 440 -6.37 18.40 -6.49
C ASN A 440 -6.15 19.50 -7.54
N LEU A 441 -7.22 20.21 -7.92
CA LEU A 441 -7.20 21.23 -8.95
C LEU A 441 -6.26 22.41 -8.60
N GLN A 442 -6.09 22.72 -7.32
CA GLN A 442 -5.18 23.78 -6.86
C GLN A 442 -3.72 23.59 -7.33
N TYR A 443 -3.29 22.36 -7.55
CA TYR A 443 -1.93 22.04 -8.02
C TYR A 443 -1.84 21.96 -9.54
N TYR A 444 -2.95 21.67 -10.23
CA TYR A 444 -2.97 21.39 -11.65
C TYR A 444 -2.58 22.61 -12.50
N LYS A 445 -1.63 22.39 -13.41
CA LYS A 445 -1.20 23.39 -14.41
C LYS A 445 -1.30 22.76 -15.80
N PRO A 446 -2.08 23.34 -16.73
CA PRO A 446 -2.18 22.85 -18.10
C PRO A 446 -0.81 22.71 -18.77
N GLY A 447 -0.53 21.58 -19.41
CA GLY A 447 0.75 21.31 -20.05
C GLY A 447 1.90 20.87 -19.13
N HIS A 448 1.61 20.72 -17.82
CA HIS A 448 2.55 20.32 -16.79
C HIS A 448 2.10 19.04 -16.08
N PRO A 449 2.28 17.86 -16.72
CA PRO A 449 1.79 16.59 -16.17
C PRO A 449 2.39 16.24 -14.80
N GLU A 450 3.56 16.77 -14.45
CA GLU A 450 4.18 16.63 -13.14
C GLU A 450 3.37 17.25 -11.99
N THR A 451 2.43 18.17 -12.31
CA THR A 451 1.54 18.83 -11.35
C THR A 451 0.19 18.10 -11.18
N GLU A 452 -0.05 17.06 -11.95
CA GLU A 452 -1.23 16.23 -11.80
C GLU A 452 -1.09 15.29 -10.59
N VAL A 453 -2.15 15.19 -9.79
CA VAL A 453 -2.15 14.23 -8.69
C VAL A 453 -2.04 12.80 -9.22
N GLY A 454 -1.20 12.00 -8.55
CA GLY A 454 -1.12 10.56 -8.74
C GLY A 454 -1.36 9.85 -7.41
N TYR A 455 -2.18 8.81 -7.41
CA TYR A 455 -2.38 7.97 -6.24
C TYR A 455 -1.42 6.77 -6.30
N MET A 456 -0.96 6.33 -5.13
CA MET A 456 -0.02 5.22 -4.98
C MET A 456 -0.64 4.08 -4.20
N GLY A 457 -0.30 2.85 -4.59
CA GLY A 457 -0.76 1.66 -3.90
C GLY A 457 -2.27 1.68 -3.72
N CYS A 458 -2.69 1.60 -2.46
CA CYS A 458 -4.11 1.57 -2.15
C CYS A 458 -4.79 2.92 -2.34
N ARG A 459 -4.26 4.00 -1.76
CA ARG A 459 -4.91 5.32 -1.74
C ARG A 459 -3.99 6.49 -1.40
N THR A 460 -2.69 6.26 -1.22
CA THR A 460 -1.75 7.29 -0.76
C THR A 460 -1.63 8.43 -1.76
N ARG A 461 -1.61 9.65 -1.26
CA ARG A 461 -1.53 10.90 -2.02
C ARG A 461 -0.43 11.78 -1.45
N VAL A 462 0.43 12.30 -2.31
CA VAL A 462 1.53 13.21 -1.94
C VAL A 462 1.58 14.34 -2.95
N MET A 463 1.31 15.58 -2.51
CA MET A 463 1.31 16.77 -3.37
C MET A 463 2.04 17.95 -2.73
N SER A 464 1.51 18.51 -1.62
CA SER A 464 2.15 19.63 -0.91
C SER A 464 3.57 19.29 -0.47
N ASN A 465 4.46 20.29 -0.45
CA ASN A 465 5.85 20.12 -0.05
C ASN A 465 6.33 21.35 0.74
N VAL A 466 6.19 21.31 2.07
CA VAL A 466 6.59 22.43 2.94
C VAL A 466 8.09 22.70 2.85
N CYS A 467 8.90 21.66 2.56
CA CYS A 467 10.35 21.79 2.43
C CYS A 467 10.78 22.44 1.10
N ASP A 468 9.92 22.39 0.09
CA ASP A 468 10.12 23.06 -1.20
C ASP A 468 8.79 23.44 -1.84
N PRO A 469 8.20 24.58 -1.46
CA PRO A 469 6.93 25.03 -2.02
C PRO A 469 6.94 25.34 -3.52
N THR A 470 8.11 25.35 -4.16
CA THR A 470 8.24 25.54 -5.61
C THR A 470 8.01 24.26 -6.38
N ARG A 471 8.09 23.10 -5.71
CA ARG A 471 7.89 21.76 -6.28
C ARG A 471 6.83 20.98 -5.50
N GLU A 472 5.59 21.45 -5.61
CA GLU A 472 4.40 20.74 -5.13
C GLU A 472 3.96 19.72 -6.19
N ILE A 473 4.73 18.68 -6.33
CA ILE A 473 4.58 17.60 -7.31
C ILE A 473 4.58 16.24 -6.61
N THR A 474 4.11 15.21 -7.32
CA THR A 474 4.12 13.85 -6.80
C THR A 474 5.36 13.04 -7.24
N TYR A 475 6.02 13.40 -8.34
CA TYR A 475 7.16 12.69 -8.93
C TYR A 475 8.35 12.55 -7.98
N GLY A 476 8.88 11.35 -7.84
CA GLY A 476 10.02 11.05 -6.99
C GLY A 476 9.75 11.21 -5.50
N ARG A 477 8.48 11.25 -5.08
CA ARG A 477 8.06 11.43 -3.69
C ARG A 477 7.12 10.31 -3.27
N GLY A 478 6.96 10.14 -1.97
CA GLY A 478 6.09 9.13 -1.42
C GLY A 478 5.90 9.25 0.08
N ASN A 479 5.22 8.27 0.66
CA ASN A 479 5.05 8.17 2.08
C ASN A 479 6.26 7.47 2.72
N LEU A 480 6.76 8.00 3.82
CA LEU A 480 7.87 7.41 4.57
C LEU A 480 7.38 6.39 5.59
N SER A 481 6.31 6.75 6.30
CA SER A 481 5.71 5.91 7.32
C SER A 481 4.32 6.42 7.71
N PHE A 482 3.50 5.53 8.22
CA PHE A 482 2.21 5.92 8.80
C PHE A 482 1.84 5.09 10.02
N THR A 483 1.04 5.70 10.91
CA THR A 483 0.57 5.09 12.15
C THR A 483 -0.88 5.48 12.37
N SER A 484 -1.73 4.51 12.69
CA SER A 484 -3.17 4.72 12.82
C SER A 484 -3.62 4.72 14.26
N VAL A 485 -4.57 5.60 14.59
CA VAL A 485 -5.25 5.64 15.89
C VAL A 485 -6.53 4.81 15.88
N ASN A 486 -6.87 4.23 17.05
CA ASN A 486 -8.07 3.47 17.28
C ASN A 486 -9.18 4.41 17.80
N LEU A 487 -9.96 5.01 16.91
CA LEU A 487 -11.05 5.93 17.28
C LEU A 487 -12.13 5.27 18.13
N PRO A 488 -12.64 4.04 17.81
CA PRO A 488 -13.63 3.37 18.63
C PRO A 488 -13.23 3.22 20.10
N ARG A 489 -11.96 2.88 20.37
CA ARG A 489 -11.46 2.74 21.73
C ARG A 489 -11.52 4.05 22.53
N ILE A 490 -11.12 5.17 21.91
CA ILE A 490 -11.18 6.48 22.56
C ILE A 490 -12.64 6.80 22.91
N ALA A 491 -13.56 6.54 21.97
CA ALA A 491 -14.99 6.75 22.17
C ALA A 491 -15.59 5.85 23.27
N ILE A 492 -15.23 4.57 23.30
CA ILE A 492 -15.67 3.65 24.38
C ILE A 492 -15.25 4.18 25.75
N ARG A 493 -14.01 4.66 25.86
CA ARG A 493 -13.43 5.16 27.12
C ARG A 493 -14.01 6.50 27.55
N SER A 494 -14.46 7.32 26.62
CA SER A 494 -15.07 8.61 26.93
C SER A 494 -16.46 8.51 27.56
N HIS A 495 -17.13 7.35 27.42
CA HIS A 495 -18.50 7.15 27.87
C HIS A 495 -19.49 8.24 27.38
N GLY A 496 -19.25 8.77 26.17
CA GLY A 496 -20.06 9.84 25.55
C GLY A 496 -19.65 11.26 25.93
N ASP A 497 -18.61 11.44 26.73
CA ASP A 497 -18.04 12.76 27.06
C ASP A 497 -17.14 13.22 25.90
N LEU A 498 -17.60 14.23 25.14
CA LEU A 498 -16.90 14.75 23.98
C LEU A 498 -15.62 15.52 24.35
N ASP A 499 -15.62 16.29 25.44
CA ASP A 499 -14.45 17.02 25.89
C ASP A 499 -13.32 16.05 26.24
N TRP A 500 -13.64 15.02 27.00
CA TRP A 500 -12.69 13.95 27.32
C TRP A 500 -12.22 13.19 26.06
N PHE A 501 -13.13 12.95 25.10
CA PHE A 501 -12.79 12.29 23.84
C PHE A 501 -11.73 13.06 23.07
N PHE A 502 -11.91 14.36 22.88
CA PHE A 502 -10.94 15.19 22.15
C PHE A 502 -9.61 15.34 22.90
N GLU A 503 -9.63 15.44 24.23
CA GLU A 503 -8.41 15.43 25.04
C GLU A 503 -7.61 14.15 24.90
N ASP A 504 -8.26 12.97 24.92
CA ASP A 504 -7.55 11.68 24.73
C ASP A 504 -7.11 11.48 23.29
N LEU A 505 -7.90 11.96 22.32
CA LEU A 505 -7.52 11.98 20.90
C LEU A 505 -6.23 12.80 20.69
N ASP A 506 -6.16 13.99 21.28
CA ASP A 506 -4.96 14.82 21.23
C ASP A 506 -3.73 14.14 21.81
N ARG A 507 -3.88 13.49 22.98
CA ARG A 507 -2.78 12.70 23.58
C ARG A 507 -2.32 11.57 22.66
N LYS A 508 -3.23 10.90 21.93
CA LYS A 508 -2.87 9.85 20.99
C LYS A 508 -2.22 10.40 19.72
N ILE A 509 -2.67 11.56 19.25
CA ILE A 509 -2.06 12.24 18.11
C ILE A 509 -0.63 12.69 18.46
N ASP A 510 -0.40 13.28 19.64
CA ASP A 510 0.94 13.64 20.10
C ASP A 510 1.88 12.43 20.18
N LEU A 511 1.39 11.31 20.67
CA LEU A 511 2.14 10.05 20.72
C LEU A 511 2.50 9.55 19.31
N VAL A 512 1.57 9.65 18.35
CA VAL A 512 1.83 9.26 16.95
C VAL A 512 2.83 10.19 16.28
N ILE A 513 2.72 11.51 16.50
CA ILE A 513 3.69 12.48 15.96
C ILE A 513 5.09 12.16 16.47
N ASP A 514 5.24 11.92 17.78
CA ASP A 514 6.53 11.55 18.38
C ASP A 514 7.08 10.25 17.79
N GLN A 515 6.25 9.24 17.65
CA GLN A 515 6.62 7.96 17.04
C GLN A 515 7.04 8.11 15.56
N LEU A 516 6.34 8.92 14.77
CA LEU A 516 6.69 9.18 13.37
C LEU A 516 8.03 9.92 13.26
N LEU A 517 8.28 10.88 14.15
CA LEU A 517 9.56 11.59 14.22
C LEU A 517 10.72 10.67 14.60
N ASP A 518 10.51 9.74 15.54
CA ASP A 518 11.53 8.76 15.91
C ASP A 518 11.89 7.84 14.74
N ARG A 519 10.87 7.32 14.02
CA ARG A 519 11.10 6.53 12.81
C ARG A 519 11.80 7.34 11.72
N PHE A 520 11.42 8.60 11.53
CA PHE A 520 12.06 9.48 10.58
C PHE A 520 13.56 9.69 10.89
N ARG A 521 13.92 9.91 12.16
CA ARG A 521 15.35 10.03 12.58
C ARG A 521 16.13 8.76 12.25
N ILE A 522 15.56 7.57 12.51
CA ILE A 522 16.18 6.28 12.16
C ILE A 522 16.40 6.17 10.65
N GLN A 523 15.41 6.54 9.84
CA GLN A 523 15.49 6.51 8.38
C GLN A 523 16.50 7.52 7.84
N CYS A 524 16.58 8.72 8.41
CA CYS A 524 17.54 9.77 8.02
C CYS A 524 19.00 9.33 8.18
N GLY A 525 19.31 8.50 9.17
CA GLY A 525 20.66 7.96 9.40
C GLY A 525 21.06 6.84 8.43
N LYS A 526 20.20 6.42 7.52
CA LYS A 526 20.54 5.47 6.45
C LYS A 526 21.35 6.17 5.36
N ARG A 527 22.12 5.39 4.62
CA ARG A 527 22.94 5.89 3.51
C ARG A 527 22.36 5.51 2.16
N VAL A 528 22.74 6.21 1.10
CA VAL A 528 22.30 5.93 -0.27
C VAL A 528 22.50 4.46 -0.62
N ARG A 529 23.62 3.84 -0.24
CA ARG A 529 23.90 2.40 -0.46
C ARG A 529 22.90 1.44 0.18
N ASN A 530 22.08 1.88 1.16
CA ASN A 530 21.02 1.08 1.76
C ASN A 530 19.75 1.04 0.89
N TYR A 531 19.66 1.96 -0.08
CA TYR A 531 18.59 2.08 -1.06
C TYR A 531 19.19 2.21 -2.47
N PRO A 532 19.84 1.13 -2.99
CA PRO A 532 20.67 1.22 -4.19
C PRO A 532 19.90 1.64 -5.43
N PHE A 533 18.62 1.29 -5.54
CA PHE A 533 17.77 1.69 -6.66
C PHE A 533 17.02 3.01 -6.37
N LEU A 534 16.29 3.08 -5.27
CA LEU A 534 15.48 4.25 -4.92
C LEU A 534 16.30 5.55 -4.83
N MET A 535 17.45 5.49 -4.15
CA MET A 535 18.32 6.63 -3.93
C MET A 535 19.51 6.63 -4.93
N GLY A 536 20.10 5.46 -5.17
CA GLY A 536 21.29 5.33 -6.01
C GLY A 536 21.06 5.62 -7.48
N GLU A 537 19.88 5.33 -8.01
CA GLU A 537 19.48 5.61 -9.40
C GLU A 537 18.64 6.90 -9.54
N GLY A 538 18.56 7.72 -8.51
CA GLY A 538 17.89 9.02 -8.58
C GLY A 538 16.36 8.94 -8.71
N VAL A 539 15.71 7.86 -8.26
CA VAL A 539 14.26 7.70 -8.28
C VAL A 539 13.60 8.63 -7.28
N TRP A 540 14.18 8.75 -6.06
CA TRP A 540 13.71 9.70 -5.07
C TRP A 540 14.16 11.12 -5.42
N LEU A 541 13.28 12.09 -5.17
CA LEU A 541 13.51 13.51 -5.49
C LEU A 541 14.83 13.99 -4.88
N ASP A 542 15.70 14.56 -5.71
CA ASP A 542 17.02 15.11 -5.35
C ASP A 542 18.08 14.08 -4.90
N SER A 543 17.77 12.79 -4.89
CA SER A 543 18.73 11.76 -4.44
C SER A 543 19.95 11.64 -5.36
N GLU A 544 19.88 12.06 -6.62
CA GLU A 544 21.00 12.13 -7.56
C GLU A 544 22.09 13.14 -7.12
N LYS A 545 21.80 14.01 -6.15
CA LYS A 545 22.77 14.95 -5.58
C LYS A 545 23.67 14.34 -4.50
N LEU A 546 23.33 13.12 -4.06
CA LEU A 546 24.01 12.42 -2.96
C LEU A 546 24.98 11.38 -3.47
N GLY A 547 26.10 11.22 -2.77
CA GLY A 547 27.05 10.13 -2.99
C GLY A 547 26.63 8.84 -2.25
N PRO A 548 27.22 7.68 -2.60
CA PRO A 548 26.82 6.37 -2.03
C PRO A 548 26.92 6.26 -0.51
N ASP A 549 27.79 7.04 0.10
CA ASP A 549 28.06 7.03 1.54
C ASP A 549 27.35 8.17 2.31
N ASP A 550 26.66 9.06 1.59
CA ASP A 550 25.93 10.16 2.20
C ASP A 550 24.67 9.65 2.90
N GLU A 551 24.29 10.31 3.98
CA GLU A 551 23.02 10.08 4.67
C GLU A 551 21.86 10.64 3.85
N VAL A 552 20.70 9.94 3.85
CA VAL A 552 19.56 10.29 3.01
C VAL A 552 18.63 11.33 3.64
N GLY A 553 18.90 11.81 4.86
CA GLY A 553 18.02 12.71 5.61
C GLY A 553 17.64 13.99 4.85
N GLU A 554 18.61 14.58 4.13
CA GLU A 554 18.37 15.84 3.37
C GLU A 554 17.33 15.69 2.25
N VAL A 555 17.15 14.51 1.69
CA VAL A 555 16.18 14.25 0.62
C VAL A 555 14.91 13.57 1.13
N LEU A 556 14.97 12.82 2.24
CA LEU A 556 13.80 12.18 2.83
C LEU A 556 12.74 13.19 3.31
N LYS A 557 13.14 14.43 3.67
CA LYS A 557 12.22 15.50 4.06
C LYS A 557 11.13 15.81 3.01
N HIS A 558 11.32 15.42 1.75
CA HIS A 558 10.31 15.56 0.70
C HIS A 558 9.18 14.52 0.78
N GLY A 559 9.35 13.46 1.55
CA GLY A 559 8.32 12.46 1.80
C GLY A 559 7.33 12.90 2.88
N THR A 560 6.30 12.09 3.12
CA THR A 560 5.24 12.38 4.11
C THR A 560 5.33 11.48 5.33
N LEU A 561 5.01 12.05 6.49
CA LEU A 561 4.77 11.36 7.76
C LEU A 561 3.27 11.39 8.04
N THR A 562 2.63 10.26 8.23
CA THR A 562 1.18 10.22 8.09
C THR A 562 0.47 9.62 9.30
N LEU A 563 -0.50 10.37 9.82
CA LEU A 563 -1.50 9.88 10.78
C LEU A 563 -2.63 9.22 10.02
N GLY A 564 -3.03 8.02 10.45
CA GLY A 564 -4.20 7.32 9.97
C GLY A 564 -5.25 7.10 11.07
N PHE A 565 -6.43 6.63 10.70
CA PHE A 565 -7.49 6.30 11.63
C PHE A 565 -8.39 5.17 11.13
N ILE A 566 -9.01 4.45 12.08
CA ILE A 566 -9.93 3.35 11.84
C ILE A 566 -11.20 3.58 12.62
N GLY A 567 -12.34 3.14 12.08
CA GLY A 567 -13.59 2.95 12.82
C GLY A 567 -14.33 4.23 13.15
N LEU A 568 -14.38 5.22 12.26
CA LEU A 568 -15.17 6.43 12.50
C LEU A 568 -16.65 6.10 12.77
N ALA A 569 -17.23 5.12 12.05
CA ALA A 569 -18.61 4.71 12.24
C ALA A 569 -18.85 4.15 13.64
N GLU A 570 -18.00 3.24 14.09
CA GLU A 570 -18.09 2.63 15.43
C GLU A 570 -17.75 3.64 16.54
N CYS A 571 -16.85 4.59 16.26
CA CYS A 571 -16.56 5.71 17.15
C CYS A 571 -17.82 6.55 17.39
N LEU A 572 -18.51 6.96 16.34
CA LEU A 572 -19.76 7.73 16.43
C LEU A 572 -20.89 6.93 17.11
N LYS A 573 -20.97 5.62 16.83
CA LYS A 573 -21.90 4.73 17.54
C LYS A 573 -21.62 4.70 19.05
N ALA A 574 -20.36 4.67 19.46
CA ALA A 574 -20.00 4.67 20.88
C ALA A 574 -20.23 6.04 21.54
N LEU A 575 -20.07 7.16 20.81
CA LEU A 575 -20.27 8.51 21.34
C LEU A 575 -21.75 8.92 21.45
N ILE A 576 -22.52 8.71 20.37
CA ILE A 576 -23.88 9.26 20.23
C ILE A 576 -24.94 8.23 19.79
N GLY A 577 -24.58 6.95 19.67
CA GLY A 577 -25.50 5.86 19.35
C GLY A 577 -25.81 5.66 17.86
N VAL A 578 -25.40 6.57 16.97
CA VAL A 578 -25.64 6.53 15.53
C VAL A 578 -24.37 6.86 14.76
N HIS A 579 -24.18 6.32 13.55
CA HIS A 579 -23.04 6.65 12.70
C HIS A 579 -23.40 7.66 11.59
N HIS A 580 -22.39 8.19 10.92
CA HIS A 580 -22.50 9.27 9.92
C HIS A 580 -23.34 8.92 8.67
N GLY A 581 -23.59 7.64 8.39
CA GLY A 581 -24.58 7.23 7.37
C GLY A 581 -26.03 7.33 7.83
N GLU A 582 -26.30 7.42 9.15
CA GLU A 582 -27.65 7.35 9.73
C GLU A 582 -28.25 8.73 9.99
N SER A 583 -27.43 9.75 10.33
CA SER A 583 -27.90 11.10 10.64
C SER A 583 -26.94 12.19 10.25
N ASP A 584 -27.48 13.42 10.06
CA ASP A 584 -26.67 14.61 9.78
C ASP A 584 -25.89 15.09 11.01
N GLU A 585 -26.41 14.85 12.22
CA GLU A 585 -25.70 15.14 13.46
C GLU A 585 -24.42 14.29 13.57
N ALA A 586 -24.52 12.99 13.32
CA ALA A 586 -23.37 12.10 13.30
C ALA A 586 -22.40 12.46 12.17
N GLN A 587 -22.90 12.85 11.00
CA GLN A 587 -22.07 13.33 9.90
C GLN A 587 -21.25 14.57 10.30
N ASN A 588 -21.90 15.56 10.93
CA ASN A 588 -21.22 16.78 11.38
C ASN A 588 -20.16 16.49 12.45
N LEU A 589 -20.47 15.64 13.43
CA LEU A 589 -19.49 15.22 14.43
C LEU A 589 -18.34 14.43 13.81
N GLY A 590 -18.62 13.57 12.83
CA GLY A 590 -17.59 12.85 12.09
C GLY A 590 -16.64 13.77 11.34
N LEU A 591 -17.18 14.80 10.68
CA LEU A 591 -16.38 15.84 10.01
C LEU A 591 -15.57 16.68 11.01
N GLU A 592 -16.12 16.98 12.18
CA GLU A 592 -15.40 17.67 13.25
C GLU A 592 -14.21 16.84 13.76
N ILE A 593 -14.40 15.55 14.03
CA ILE A 593 -13.34 14.64 14.49
C ILE A 593 -12.22 14.54 13.45
N VAL A 594 -12.57 14.29 12.19
CA VAL A 594 -11.57 14.15 11.11
C VAL A 594 -10.91 15.50 10.80
N GLY A 595 -11.66 16.61 10.84
CA GLY A 595 -11.17 17.97 10.70
C GLY A 595 -10.18 18.35 11.80
N HIS A 596 -10.46 17.96 13.04
CA HIS A 596 -9.55 18.15 14.17
C HIS A 596 -8.22 17.40 13.96
N MET A 597 -8.28 16.13 13.58
CA MET A 597 -7.06 15.37 13.26
C MET A 597 -6.26 16.01 12.12
N ARG A 598 -6.93 16.53 11.08
CA ARG A 598 -6.28 17.23 9.98
C ARG A 598 -5.59 18.50 10.45
N GLN A 599 -6.26 19.31 11.25
CA GLN A 599 -5.68 20.53 11.83
C GLN A 599 -4.41 20.22 12.62
N ARG A 600 -4.43 19.18 13.46
CA ARG A 600 -3.24 18.74 14.23
C ARG A 600 -2.05 18.33 13.33
N MET A 601 -2.33 17.75 12.16
CA MET A 601 -1.27 17.44 11.19
C MET A 601 -0.73 18.69 10.51
N ASP A 602 -1.57 19.64 10.20
CA ASP A 602 -1.14 20.95 9.65
C ASP A 602 -0.28 21.72 10.67
N GLU A 603 -0.67 21.76 11.95
CA GLU A 603 0.13 22.32 13.05
C GLU A 603 1.49 21.62 13.22
N ALA A 604 1.52 20.28 13.11
CA ALA A 604 2.77 19.53 13.14
C ALA A 604 3.68 19.86 11.94
N THR A 605 3.09 20.06 10.77
CA THR A 605 3.82 20.49 9.55
C THR A 605 4.49 21.85 9.76
N GLU A 606 3.78 22.82 10.29
CA GLU A 606 4.33 24.14 10.61
C GLU A 606 5.43 24.07 11.68
N LYS A 607 5.18 23.31 12.76
CA LYS A 607 6.09 23.20 13.91
C LYS A 607 7.42 22.52 13.55
N TYR A 608 7.37 21.43 12.78
CA TYR A 608 8.55 20.60 12.51
C TYR A 608 9.15 20.83 11.12
N HIS A 609 8.50 21.61 10.26
CA HIS A 609 8.94 21.83 8.87
C HIS A 609 9.12 20.53 8.08
N LEU A 610 8.22 19.57 8.30
CA LEU A 610 8.13 18.28 7.63
C LEU A 610 6.71 18.08 7.10
N ASN A 611 6.54 17.27 6.07
CA ASN A 611 5.24 17.04 5.45
C ASN A 611 4.41 16.02 6.27
N PHE A 612 3.72 16.50 7.31
CA PHE A 612 2.71 15.68 8.00
C PHE A 612 1.41 15.65 7.20
N SER A 613 0.69 14.56 7.26
CA SER A 613 -0.57 14.40 6.54
C SER A 613 -1.53 13.47 7.27
N LEU A 614 -2.82 13.52 6.92
CA LEU A 614 -3.86 12.61 7.42
C LEU A 614 -4.29 11.68 6.29
N ILE A 615 -4.30 10.37 6.54
CA ILE A 615 -4.76 9.35 5.59
C ILE A 615 -6.01 8.62 6.11
N ALA A 616 -6.94 8.36 5.21
CA ALA A 616 -7.96 7.35 5.41
C ALA A 616 -7.30 5.97 5.32
N THR A 617 -6.96 5.39 6.45
CA THR A 617 -6.07 4.22 6.56
C THR A 617 -6.46 3.07 5.63
N PRO A 618 -5.54 2.50 4.84
CA PRO A 618 -5.68 1.17 4.24
C PRO A 618 -5.43 0.13 5.35
N ALA A 619 -6.51 -0.36 5.97
CA ALA A 619 -6.40 -1.05 7.25
C ALA A 619 -5.86 -2.49 7.13
N GLU A 620 -6.13 -3.17 6.02
CA GLU A 620 -5.82 -4.60 5.88
C GLU A 620 -6.27 -5.40 7.12
N GLY A 621 -5.40 -6.18 7.76
CA GLY A 621 -5.72 -6.94 8.98
C GLY A 621 -5.92 -6.07 10.25
N LEU A 622 -5.66 -4.77 10.19
CA LEU A 622 -5.76 -3.89 11.35
C LEU A 622 -7.20 -3.77 11.88
N SER A 623 -8.20 -3.75 10.99
CA SER A 623 -9.61 -3.64 11.35
C SER A 623 -10.05 -4.77 12.30
N GLY A 624 -9.66 -6.01 12.00
CA GLY A 624 -9.89 -7.19 12.85
C GLY A 624 -9.03 -7.17 14.12
N ARG A 625 -7.78 -6.72 14.03
CA ARG A 625 -6.88 -6.63 15.18
C ARG A 625 -7.43 -5.71 16.27
N PHE A 626 -7.86 -4.51 15.92
CA PHE A 626 -8.37 -3.55 16.89
C PHE A 626 -9.65 -4.04 17.58
N VAL A 627 -10.64 -4.51 16.83
CA VAL A 627 -11.89 -4.99 17.41
C VAL A 627 -11.68 -6.19 18.33
N LYS A 628 -10.76 -7.09 17.98
CA LYS A 628 -10.44 -8.26 18.82
C LYS A 628 -9.88 -7.83 20.18
N ILE A 629 -8.92 -6.92 20.21
CA ILE A 629 -8.32 -6.41 21.45
C ILE A 629 -9.37 -5.64 22.26
N ASP A 630 -10.20 -4.83 21.62
CA ASP A 630 -11.24 -4.04 22.30
C ASP A 630 -12.35 -4.93 22.89
N ARG A 631 -12.75 -5.97 22.16
CA ARG A 631 -13.73 -6.95 22.62
C ARG A 631 -13.20 -7.73 23.84
N GLU A 632 -11.94 -8.12 23.83
CA GLU A 632 -11.30 -8.79 24.99
C GLU A 632 -11.28 -7.87 26.22
N LYS A 633 -11.11 -6.56 26.03
CA LYS A 633 -10.94 -5.60 27.11
C LYS A 633 -12.25 -4.99 27.62
N TYR A 634 -13.21 -4.73 26.74
CA TYR A 634 -14.46 -3.99 27.04
C TYR A 634 -15.71 -4.83 26.83
N GLY A 635 -15.60 -6.05 26.32
CA GLY A 635 -16.71 -6.93 26.00
C GLY A 635 -17.41 -6.61 24.67
N MET A 636 -18.56 -7.26 24.47
CA MET A 636 -19.43 -7.04 23.31
C MET A 636 -20.27 -5.80 23.51
N ILE A 637 -20.03 -4.77 22.70
CA ILE A 637 -20.79 -3.52 22.67
C ILE A 637 -21.58 -3.48 21.37
N PRO A 638 -22.94 -3.48 21.41
CA PRO A 638 -23.78 -3.49 20.21
C PRO A 638 -23.48 -2.31 19.27
N GLY A 639 -23.29 -2.59 17.99
CA GLY A 639 -22.96 -1.61 16.97
C GLY A 639 -21.53 -1.07 17.03
N VAL A 640 -20.68 -1.56 17.96
CA VAL A 640 -19.28 -1.13 18.11
C VAL A 640 -18.34 -2.33 18.04
N THR A 641 -18.41 -3.29 18.97
CA THR A 641 -17.50 -4.45 19.01
C THR A 641 -18.19 -5.78 18.70
N ASP A 642 -19.38 -5.76 18.19
CA ASP A 642 -20.21 -6.95 17.90
C ASP A 642 -19.90 -7.61 16.54
N ARG A 643 -19.11 -6.95 15.67
CA ARG A 643 -18.59 -7.52 14.42
C ARG A 643 -17.09 -7.86 14.54
N ASP A 644 -16.59 -8.72 13.67
CA ASP A 644 -15.20 -9.16 13.70
C ASP A 644 -14.22 -8.15 13.04
N TYR A 645 -14.71 -7.01 12.62
CA TYR A 645 -13.94 -5.90 12.06
C TYR A 645 -14.50 -4.56 12.49
N TYR A 646 -13.64 -3.51 12.49
CA TYR A 646 -14.05 -2.12 12.48
C TYR A 646 -14.15 -1.61 11.06
N THR A 647 -15.10 -0.74 10.78
CA THR A 647 -15.21 -0.08 9.48
C THR A 647 -13.95 0.71 9.18
N ASN A 648 -13.45 0.58 7.96
CA ASN A 648 -12.23 1.25 7.53
C ASN A 648 -12.43 2.76 7.45
N SER A 649 -11.54 3.51 8.10
CA SER A 649 -11.47 4.98 8.06
C SER A 649 -12.82 5.69 8.21
N PHE A 650 -13.20 6.50 7.21
CA PHE A 650 -14.46 7.27 7.16
C PHE A 650 -15.59 6.59 6.39
N HIS A 651 -15.41 5.37 5.91
CA HIS A 651 -16.45 4.73 5.08
C HIS A 651 -17.77 4.58 5.85
N VAL A 652 -18.87 4.71 5.11
CA VAL A 652 -20.15 4.22 5.59
C VAL A 652 -20.06 2.69 5.64
N PRO A 653 -20.47 2.06 6.77
CA PRO A 653 -20.31 0.62 6.94
C PRO A 653 -20.91 -0.20 5.80
N VAL A 654 -20.22 -1.25 5.38
CA VAL A 654 -20.63 -2.11 4.24
C VAL A 654 -21.97 -2.82 4.47
N TYR A 655 -22.35 -3.04 5.73
CA TYR A 655 -23.63 -3.66 6.11
C TYR A 655 -24.81 -2.67 6.10
N TYR A 656 -24.54 -1.36 6.03
CA TYR A 656 -25.59 -0.36 6.10
C TYR A 656 -26.26 -0.14 4.74
N PRO A 657 -27.59 -0.32 4.63
CA PRO A 657 -28.30 -0.13 3.38
C PRO A 657 -28.39 1.36 3.04
N ILE A 658 -27.64 1.80 2.06
CA ILE A 658 -27.57 3.18 1.58
C ILE A 658 -27.53 3.21 0.05
N SER A 659 -28.13 4.22 -0.58
CA SER A 659 -28.01 4.39 -2.02
C SER A 659 -26.61 4.83 -2.43
N ALA A 660 -26.19 4.48 -3.65
CA ALA A 660 -24.86 4.87 -4.18
C ALA A 660 -24.65 6.39 -4.11
N PHE A 661 -25.64 7.18 -4.53
CA PHE A 661 -25.54 8.64 -4.56
C PHE A 661 -25.49 9.26 -3.16
N GLU A 662 -26.26 8.70 -2.21
CA GLU A 662 -26.23 9.14 -0.81
C GLU A 662 -24.90 8.79 -0.15
N LYS A 663 -24.38 7.58 -0.38
CA LYS A 663 -23.04 7.19 0.10
C LYS A 663 -21.97 8.12 -0.42
N ILE A 664 -21.97 8.43 -1.72
CA ILE A 664 -21.05 9.38 -2.35
C ILE A 664 -21.14 10.74 -1.65
N ALA A 665 -22.35 11.25 -1.44
CA ALA A 665 -22.55 12.53 -0.77
C ALA A 665 -22.05 12.54 0.69
N ARG A 666 -22.22 11.43 1.42
CA ARG A 666 -21.73 11.30 2.81
C ARG A 666 -20.21 11.21 2.90
N GLU A 667 -19.56 10.51 1.98
CA GLU A 667 -18.12 10.27 2.01
C GLU A 667 -17.30 11.42 1.38
N ALA A 668 -17.84 12.13 0.39
CA ALA A 668 -17.11 13.16 -0.35
C ALA A 668 -16.45 14.24 0.53
N PRO A 669 -17.07 14.80 1.57
CA PRO A 669 -16.45 15.85 2.38
C PRO A 669 -15.18 15.40 3.12
N TYR A 670 -15.02 14.11 3.40
CA TYR A 670 -13.83 13.58 4.07
C TYR A 670 -12.59 13.54 3.17
N HIS A 671 -12.77 13.55 1.84
CA HIS A 671 -11.65 13.50 0.89
C HIS A 671 -10.75 14.74 0.98
N GLU A 672 -11.31 15.92 1.16
CA GLU A 672 -10.54 17.16 1.35
C GLU A 672 -9.74 17.13 2.66
N LEU A 673 -10.31 16.56 3.72
CA LEU A 673 -9.68 16.47 5.03
C LEU A 673 -8.53 15.47 5.06
N THR A 674 -8.58 14.42 4.25
CA THR A 674 -7.59 13.34 4.23
C THR A 674 -6.56 13.55 3.11
N ASN A 675 -5.71 14.57 3.26
CA ASN A 675 -4.73 15.00 2.26
C ASN A 675 -3.60 13.99 1.99
N GLY A 676 -3.36 13.07 2.90
CA GLY A 676 -2.40 11.98 2.76
C GLY A 676 -2.91 10.78 1.96
N GLY A 677 -4.20 10.73 1.68
CA GLY A 677 -4.82 9.70 0.86
C GLY A 677 -6.22 9.30 1.31
N HIS A 678 -7.01 8.89 0.34
CA HIS A 678 -8.42 8.50 0.50
C HIS A 678 -8.89 7.70 -0.71
N ILE A 679 -10.00 6.99 -0.54
CA ILE A 679 -10.77 6.36 -1.62
C ILE A 679 -12.21 6.16 -1.15
N SER A 680 -13.17 6.23 -2.07
CA SER A 680 -14.55 5.80 -1.82
C SER A 680 -14.90 4.62 -2.71
N TYR A 681 -15.65 3.67 -2.17
CA TYR A 681 -16.14 2.48 -2.87
C TYR A 681 -17.64 2.50 -3.02
N ILE A 682 -18.12 2.19 -4.21
CA ILE A 682 -19.52 1.94 -4.47
C ILE A 682 -19.72 0.47 -4.84
N GLU A 683 -20.59 -0.19 -4.10
CA GLU A 683 -20.94 -1.59 -4.30
C GLU A 683 -22.10 -1.72 -5.28
N LEU A 684 -21.86 -2.30 -6.46
CA LEU A 684 -22.91 -2.63 -7.40
C LEU A 684 -23.29 -4.11 -7.30
N ASP A 685 -24.57 -4.41 -7.49
CA ASP A 685 -25.09 -5.76 -7.62
C ASP A 685 -25.15 -6.19 -9.10
N GLY A 686 -24.98 -7.47 -9.36
CA GLY A 686 -25.11 -8.05 -10.69
C GLY A 686 -23.93 -7.76 -11.63
N ASP A 687 -24.20 -7.78 -12.93
CA ASP A 687 -23.23 -7.57 -13.99
C ASP A 687 -23.29 -6.14 -14.54
N PRO A 688 -22.36 -5.24 -14.16
CA PRO A 688 -22.36 -3.86 -14.61
C PRO A 688 -22.16 -3.71 -16.12
N THR A 689 -21.61 -4.72 -16.79
CA THR A 689 -21.42 -4.68 -18.27
C THR A 689 -22.75 -4.64 -19.03
N GLN A 690 -23.85 -5.03 -18.38
CA GLN A 690 -25.19 -4.99 -18.95
C GLN A 690 -25.80 -3.58 -18.99
N ASN A 691 -25.24 -2.64 -18.22
CA ASN A 691 -25.70 -1.25 -18.18
C ASN A 691 -24.54 -0.27 -17.93
N LEU A 692 -23.75 -0.03 -18.97
CA LEU A 692 -22.61 0.88 -18.92
C LEU A 692 -23.01 2.35 -18.67
N GLU A 693 -24.21 2.76 -19.04
CA GLU A 693 -24.69 4.12 -18.76
C GLU A 693 -24.91 4.33 -17.26
N ALA A 694 -25.47 3.34 -16.56
CA ALA A 694 -25.61 3.41 -15.11
C ALA A 694 -24.24 3.39 -14.41
N PHE A 695 -23.30 2.59 -14.90
CA PHE A 695 -21.92 2.58 -14.38
C PHE A 695 -21.27 3.96 -14.53
N GLU A 696 -21.33 4.54 -15.72
CA GLU A 696 -20.80 5.89 -15.98
C GLU A 696 -21.46 6.95 -15.11
N ALA A 697 -22.78 6.86 -14.89
CA ALA A 697 -23.52 7.79 -14.04
C ALA A 697 -22.98 7.80 -12.60
N VAL A 698 -22.57 6.64 -12.07
CA VAL A 698 -21.92 6.56 -10.75
C VAL A 698 -20.55 7.26 -10.77
N VAL A 699 -19.73 7.03 -11.80
CA VAL A 699 -18.42 7.70 -11.94
C VAL A 699 -18.59 9.22 -12.02
N ARG A 700 -19.60 9.69 -12.80
CA ARG A 700 -19.92 11.12 -12.91
C ARG A 700 -20.39 11.71 -11.58
N ALA A 701 -21.21 10.98 -10.83
CA ALA A 701 -21.69 11.42 -9.52
C ALA A 701 -20.52 11.56 -8.51
N MET A 702 -19.54 10.67 -8.55
CA MET A 702 -18.32 10.80 -7.75
C MET A 702 -17.57 12.10 -8.05
N LYS A 703 -17.37 12.40 -9.34
CA LYS A 703 -16.71 13.64 -9.77
C LYS A 703 -17.47 14.88 -9.31
N GLU A 704 -18.77 14.90 -9.52
CA GLU A 704 -19.64 16.04 -9.20
C GLU A 704 -19.76 16.29 -7.69
N ALA A 705 -19.67 15.24 -6.87
CA ALA A 705 -19.66 15.34 -5.42
C ALA A 705 -18.32 15.81 -4.84
N GLY A 706 -17.25 15.88 -5.64
CA GLY A 706 -15.92 16.28 -5.17
C GLY A 706 -15.08 15.14 -4.61
N ILE A 707 -15.39 13.89 -4.92
CA ILE A 707 -14.54 12.74 -4.62
C ILE A 707 -13.18 12.94 -5.31
N GLY A 708 -12.08 12.70 -4.59
CA GLY A 708 -10.73 12.78 -5.17
C GLY A 708 -10.30 11.48 -5.84
N TYR A 709 -10.71 10.35 -5.29
CA TYR A 709 -10.38 9.01 -5.78
C TYR A 709 -11.50 8.04 -5.43
N GLY A 710 -12.00 7.33 -6.42
CA GLY A 710 -13.13 6.44 -6.26
C GLY A 710 -12.99 5.13 -7.03
N ALA A 711 -13.65 4.10 -6.55
CA ALA A 711 -13.69 2.78 -7.15
C ALA A 711 -15.10 2.20 -7.12
N ILE A 712 -15.40 1.35 -8.10
CA ILE A 712 -16.65 0.62 -8.14
C ILE A 712 -16.34 -0.86 -7.95
N ASN A 713 -17.02 -1.47 -6.99
CA ASN A 713 -17.00 -2.89 -6.74
C ASN A 713 -18.24 -3.56 -7.36
N HIS A 714 -18.02 -4.76 -7.84
CA HIS A 714 -19.08 -5.69 -8.25
C HIS A 714 -18.57 -7.13 -8.13
N PRO A 715 -19.43 -8.14 -8.04
CA PRO A 715 -18.98 -9.52 -7.93
C PRO A 715 -18.23 -9.97 -9.17
N ILE A 716 -17.07 -10.59 -8.97
CA ILE A 716 -16.37 -11.39 -9.97
C ILE A 716 -16.05 -12.73 -9.35
N ASP A 717 -16.59 -13.80 -9.94
CA ASP A 717 -16.30 -15.17 -9.52
C ASP A 717 -15.24 -15.79 -10.41
N ARG A 718 -14.55 -16.78 -9.87
CA ARG A 718 -13.64 -17.63 -10.63
C ARG A 718 -13.94 -19.09 -10.33
N ASP A 719 -14.05 -19.90 -11.39
CA ASP A 719 -14.03 -21.34 -11.28
C ASP A 719 -12.58 -21.84 -11.31
N PRO A 720 -12.02 -22.33 -10.19
CA PRO A 720 -10.62 -22.76 -10.15
C PRO A 720 -10.36 -24.04 -10.97
N VAL A 721 -11.41 -24.75 -11.38
CA VAL A 721 -11.30 -26.01 -12.12
C VAL A 721 -11.22 -25.77 -13.63
N CYS A 722 -12.14 -24.98 -14.19
CA CYS A 722 -12.14 -24.67 -15.62
C CYS A 722 -11.50 -23.33 -15.99
N GLY A 723 -11.14 -22.50 -15.00
CA GLY A 723 -10.53 -21.19 -15.18
C GLY A 723 -11.49 -20.09 -15.67
N TYR A 724 -12.81 -20.32 -15.63
CA TYR A 724 -13.76 -19.27 -15.97
C TYR A 724 -13.66 -18.12 -14.96
N THR A 725 -13.63 -16.90 -15.47
CA THR A 725 -13.67 -15.69 -14.65
C THR A 725 -14.83 -14.81 -15.12
N GLY A 726 -15.71 -14.41 -14.21
CA GLY A 726 -16.90 -13.63 -14.47
C GLY A 726 -17.97 -13.91 -13.42
N ILE A 727 -19.20 -13.49 -13.68
CA ILE A 727 -20.31 -13.76 -12.76
C ILE A 727 -20.73 -15.22 -12.91
N ILE A 728 -20.67 -15.97 -11.82
CA ILE A 728 -21.17 -17.34 -11.72
C ILE A 728 -22.37 -17.29 -10.76
N GLY A 729 -23.57 -17.54 -11.30
CA GLY A 729 -24.75 -17.78 -10.48
C GLY A 729 -24.69 -19.16 -9.82
N GLU A 730 -25.73 -19.99 -10.01
CA GLU A 730 -25.73 -21.38 -9.51
C GLU A 730 -24.90 -22.35 -10.36
N VAL A 731 -24.67 -22.01 -11.62
CA VAL A 731 -24.01 -22.89 -12.61
C VAL A 731 -22.90 -22.13 -13.33
N CYS A 732 -21.72 -22.75 -13.41
CA CYS A 732 -20.62 -22.19 -14.19
C CYS A 732 -20.98 -22.10 -15.69
N PRO A 733 -20.96 -20.91 -16.31
CA PRO A 733 -21.32 -20.75 -17.71
C PRO A 733 -20.41 -21.49 -18.69
N ARG A 734 -19.17 -21.77 -18.28
CA ARG A 734 -18.17 -22.43 -19.14
C ARG A 734 -18.26 -23.94 -19.10
N CYS A 735 -18.36 -24.55 -17.92
CA CYS A 735 -18.28 -26.00 -17.76
C CYS A 735 -19.58 -26.66 -17.28
N GLY A 736 -20.61 -25.88 -16.93
CA GLY A 736 -21.91 -26.40 -16.52
C GLY A 736 -21.96 -27.02 -15.11
N ARG A 737 -20.88 -26.94 -14.33
CA ARG A 737 -20.85 -27.48 -12.96
C ARG A 737 -21.56 -26.56 -11.98
N ARG A 738 -22.16 -27.19 -10.95
CA ARG A 738 -22.73 -26.49 -9.79
C ARG A 738 -21.74 -26.45 -8.64
N GLU A 739 -21.83 -25.43 -7.81
CA GLU A 739 -21.00 -25.33 -6.61
C GLU A 739 -21.21 -26.55 -5.69
N GLY A 740 -20.10 -27.13 -5.25
CA GLY A 740 -20.13 -28.31 -4.40
C GLY A 740 -20.38 -29.67 -5.09
N GLU A 741 -20.71 -29.69 -6.39
CA GLU A 741 -20.87 -30.96 -7.13
C GLU A 741 -19.53 -31.52 -7.60
N GLY A 742 -19.41 -32.83 -7.54
CA GLY A 742 -18.26 -33.61 -8.02
C GLY A 742 -17.35 -34.12 -6.91
N VAL A 743 -16.24 -34.78 -7.29
CA VAL A 743 -15.20 -35.20 -6.35
C VAL A 743 -14.39 -34.00 -5.84
N PRO A 744 -13.72 -34.07 -4.67
CA PRO A 744 -13.10 -32.90 -4.05
C PRO A 744 -12.22 -32.07 -4.97
N LEU A 745 -11.38 -32.67 -5.82
CA LEU A 745 -10.50 -31.94 -6.75
C LEU A 745 -11.20 -31.38 -8.00
N SER A 746 -12.42 -31.81 -8.27
CA SER A 746 -13.22 -31.38 -9.43
C SER A 746 -14.48 -30.61 -9.04
N LYS A 747 -14.67 -30.31 -7.76
CA LYS A 747 -15.76 -29.46 -7.30
C LYS A 747 -15.62 -28.06 -7.86
N LEU A 748 -16.73 -27.50 -8.30
CA LEU A 748 -16.80 -26.06 -8.53
C LEU A 748 -16.67 -25.35 -7.18
N GLN A 749 -15.71 -24.46 -7.08
CA GLN A 749 -15.56 -23.49 -5.99
C GLN A 749 -15.57 -22.11 -6.62
N LYS A 750 -16.54 -21.31 -6.26
CA LYS A 750 -16.55 -19.91 -6.65
C LYS A 750 -15.59 -19.15 -5.74
N LEU A 751 -14.72 -18.37 -6.35
CA LEU A 751 -13.84 -17.45 -5.65
C LEU A 751 -14.37 -16.05 -5.94
N GLY A 752 -15.17 -15.50 -5.03
CA GLY A 752 -15.61 -14.12 -5.11
C GLY A 752 -14.40 -13.20 -5.01
N LEU A 753 -14.19 -12.38 -6.04
CA LEU A 753 -13.12 -11.40 -6.08
C LEU A 753 -13.76 -10.02 -5.90
N TYR A 754 -13.41 -9.35 -4.82
CA TYR A 754 -13.83 -7.98 -4.52
C TYR A 754 -12.63 -7.13 -4.20
N LYS A 755 -12.74 -5.82 -4.44
CA LYS A 755 -11.88 -4.87 -3.77
C LYS A 755 -12.33 -4.77 -2.32
N ASN A 756 -11.46 -5.15 -1.43
CA ASN A 756 -11.71 -5.04 -0.01
C ASN A 756 -11.57 -3.57 0.43
N TYR A 757 -12.42 -3.09 1.32
CA TYR A 757 -12.30 -1.76 1.91
C TYR A 757 -11.03 -1.62 2.75
N ASN A 758 -10.54 -2.71 3.31
CA ASN A 758 -9.28 -2.78 4.06
C ASN A 758 -8.04 -2.78 3.17
N SER A 759 -8.18 -3.27 1.92
CA SER A 759 -7.12 -3.29 0.91
C SER A 759 -7.76 -2.99 -0.43
N THR A 760 -7.25 -2.09 -1.22
CA THR A 760 -7.80 -1.78 -2.55
C THR A 760 -7.46 -2.82 -3.61
N THR A 761 -6.79 -3.88 -3.23
CA THR A 761 -6.44 -4.96 -4.12
C THR A 761 -7.60 -5.93 -4.32
N ILE A 762 -7.77 -6.38 -5.55
CA ILE A 762 -8.58 -7.54 -5.86
C ILE A 762 -7.81 -8.73 -5.30
N GLY A 763 -8.36 -9.43 -4.32
CA GLY A 763 -7.63 -10.53 -3.68
C GLY A 763 -8.51 -11.71 -3.32
N TYR A 764 -7.87 -12.87 -3.25
CA TYR A 764 -8.46 -14.10 -2.73
C TYR A 764 -8.56 -14.10 -1.19
N HIS A 765 -8.05 -13.05 -0.54
CA HIS A 765 -7.87 -12.98 0.91
C HIS A 765 -8.44 -11.66 1.46
N GLY A 766 -9.70 -11.35 1.10
CA GLY A 766 -10.46 -10.29 1.77
C GLY A 766 -10.74 -10.65 3.24
N ASP A 767 -11.22 -9.70 4.01
CA ASP A 767 -11.78 -10.00 5.32
C ASP A 767 -13.10 -10.78 5.13
N PRO A 768 -13.18 -12.07 5.50
CA PRO A 768 -14.38 -12.87 5.25
C PRO A 768 -15.62 -12.34 5.96
N ALA A 769 -15.45 -11.67 7.11
CA ALA A 769 -16.57 -11.12 7.86
C ALA A 769 -17.11 -9.84 7.18
N GLU A 770 -16.23 -8.97 6.68
CA GLU A 770 -16.63 -7.80 5.89
C GLU A 770 -17.32 -8.21 4.58
N GLU A 771 -16.79 -9.23 3.89
CA GLU A 771 -17.39 -9.74 2.66
C GLU A 771 -18.79 -10.33 2.89
N ALA A 772 -18.98 -11.06 4.00
CA ALA A 772 -20.27 -11.64 4.36
C ALA A 772 -21.33 -10.58 4.69
N ASP A 773 -20.92 -9.46 5.26
CA ASP A 773 -21.83 -8.36 5.66
C ASP A 773 -22.12 -7.38 4.51
N ARG A 774 -21.41 -7.45 3.38
CA ARG A 774 -21.50 -6.47 2.31
C ARG A 774 -22.87 -6.40 1.66
N GLN A 775 -23.40 -5.17 1.57
CA GLN A 775 -24.68 -4.87 0.93
C GLN A 775 -24.46 -4.04 -0.34
N PRO A 776 -25.15 -4.35 -1.44
CA PRO A 776 -25.07 -3.51 -2.64
C PRO A 776 -25.70 -2.13 -2.40
N ASN A 777 -25.08 -1.10 -2.97
CA ASN A 777 -25.62 0.25 -2.97
C ASN A 777 -26.68 0.36 -4.04
N THR A 778 -27.91 0.63 -3.65
CA THR A 778 -29.05 0.73 -4.60
C THR A 778 -28.88 1.95 -5.50
N LEU A 779 -29.08 1.75 -6.81
CA LEU A 779 -29.20 2.82 -7.80
C LEU A 779 -30.67 3.18 -7.93
N LYS A 780 -31.13 4.28 -7.34
CA LYS A 780 -32.44 4.86 -7.64
C LYS A 780 -32.31 5.64 -8.96
N ILE A 781 -32.42 4.94 -10.08
CA ILE A 781 -32.57 5.60 -11.39
C ILE A 781 -34.01 6.06 -11.48
N VAL A 782 -34.25 7.34 -11.25
CA VAL A 782 -35.51 7.97 -11.61
C VAL A 782 -35.47 8.10 -13.11
N LYS A 783 -36.23 7.26 -13.83
CA LYS A 783 -36.52 7.50 -15.24
C LYS A 783 -37.22 8.86 -15.32
N LYS A 784 -36.54 9.84 -15.94
CA LYS A 784 -37.18 11.07 -16.38
C LYS A 784 -38.15 10.77 -17.51
#